data_333d23ab14a360fb55bb3ee738d266d0
#
_entry.id   333d23ab14a360fb55bb3ee738d266d0
#
_cell.length_a   1.000
_cell.length_b   1.000
_cell.length_c   1.000
_cell.angle_alpha   90.00
_cell.angle_beta   90.00
_cell.angle_gamma   90.00
#
_symmetry.space_group_name_H-M   'P 1'
#
loop_
_entity.id
_entity.type
_entity.pdbx_description
1 polymer ?
#
loop_
_entity_poly.entity_id
_entity_poly.type
_entity_poly.pdbx_seq_one_letter_code
_entity_poly.pdbx_strand_id
1 'polypeptide(L)'
;MMCKLAFRNVKRMAKDYIVYFMTMAVVTALMFSFHTLLFSKDVQNLFQMDAMMSVMTGLATAFIVPIIAWLINYMVRFILEKRSREFGIYLLVGVKKKEIARLYFTENLLLGAGAFLVGMGLGLLFQQILLSIFYSMVQLDYKLHLEWNRNCILMTAACYLCCYLLALFRSQKKFRKMNIHDLMDSQRRNEEIKETHEKAKRWFLPLSVLFLVVFGVFLFCFKAWDTGVVIAFLIGLVLTIYLFYTGIAAWIACYVRKKGAAIYCGDALFLLRQFSSKIRTLRFTMGTLTALFTLAILGSSVAFMFNHFQNEVLVSKFPFDVQVYSSNVKDEFQQKIALLKRETAIKEIFTYKVYENETNQVNAYLYTHLKEFGSEYRNADGTPDWKKISKNEELAYCNYDTYMGLSDYNRLRTMIGLSEVQLKEDQYAIHIKDRVLNQTGDFSGRIKIQGTDGTLSFAGYHTERFSQNGHNGGDYIIIVPDAVLAQMHPYYAELVADIKGEAPADLEKRLDDLEKDPDKISVQGHTMTEAASDDWDGEALGNSCSGSDTIVTYTAKNLVRDNLIPEVKYMLSSLMFPLFYIGLVFLCVALTVLSVQQLSDSVKYKFRYRVLFQIGYSRREIRRMILKQLAGYYLCPACVSLAISGLVCVYVGGKFDFYTGVRAAPATYFLISSVLFFGIYLVYFIITYIGFCRNVEEWG
;
A
#
# COMPACT_ATOMS: atom_id res chain seq x y z
N MET A 1 13.77 -15.03 46.48
CA MET A 1 14.58 -16.18 46.02
C MET A 1 14.35 -16.51 44.55
N MET A 2 13.12 -16.67 44.09
CA MET A 2 12.78 -17.00 42.66
C MET A 2 13.30 -15.99 41.63
N CYS A 3 13.19 -14.67 41.86
CA CYS A 3 13.71 -13.67 40.94
C CYS A 3 15.21 -13.71 40.76
N LYS A 4 15.98 -13.94 41.87
CA LYS A 4 17.45 -14.10 41.81
C LYS A 4 17.84 -15.35 41.00
N LEU A 5 17.08 -16.44 41.17
CA LEU A 5 17.28 -17.67 40.40
C LEU A 5 16.97 -17.47 38.92
N ALA A 6 15.84 -16.82 38.60
CA ALA A 6 15.44 -16.50 37.25
C ALA A 6 16.49 -15.63 36.54
N PHE A 7 16.99 -14.58 37.18
CA PHE A 7 18.01 -13.71 36.64
C PHE A 7 19.34 -14.45 36.36
N ARG A 8 19.76 -15.31 37.28
CA ARG A 8 20.97 -16.14 37.10
C ARG A 8 20.82 -17.14 35.95
N ASN A 9 19.63 -17.73 35.82
CA ASN A 9 19.34 -18.63 34.69
C ASN A 9 19.36 -17.88 33.35
N VAL A 10 18.71 -16.69 33.25
CA VAL A 10 18.72 -15.86 32.04
C VAL A 10 20.15 -15.50 31.66
N LYS A 11 20.99 -15.07 32.61
CA LYS A 11 22.41 -14.74 32.35
C LYS A 11 23.20 -15.94 31.87
N ARG A 12 23.01 -17.11 32.48
CA ARG A 12 23.74 -18.36 32.13
C ARG A 12 23.33 -18.85 30.73
N MET A 13 22.07 -18.65 30.33
CA MET A 13 21.54 -19.15 29.08
C MET A 13 21.34 -18.01 28.04
N ALA A 14 22.05 -16.90 28.18
CA ALA A 14 21.91 -15.73 27.34
C ALA A 14 22.03 -16.07 25.84
N LYS A 15 22.93 -16.95 25.44
CA LYS A 15 23.08 -17.40 24.04
C LYS A 15 21.82 -18.07 23.48
N ASP A 16 21.07 -18.75 24.32
CA ASP A 16 19.84 -19.45 23.93
C ASP A 16 18.66 -18.51 23.83
N TYR A 17 18.67 -17.43 24.60
CA TYR A 17 17.60 -16.42 24.62
C TYR A 17 17.81 -15.26 23.65
N ILE A 18 19.02 -15.09 23.05
CA ILE A 18 19.35 -13.93 22.23
C ILE A 18 18.38 -13.76 21.04
N VAL A 19 18.03 -14.83 20.37
CA VAL A 19 17.10 -14.79 19.21
C VAL A 19 15.71 -14.33 19.66
N TYR A 20 15.25 -14.86 20.78
CA TYR A 20 13.97 -14.44 21.36
C TYR A 20 14.00 -12.97 21.79
N PHE A 21 15.04 -12.57 22.50
CA PHE A 21 15.21 -11.21 23.01
C PHE A 21 15.26 -10.19 21.85
N MET A 22 16.07 -10.46 20.83
CA MET A 22 16.18 -9.61 19.65
C MET A 22 14.86 -9.51 18.88
N THR A 23 14.15 -10.63 18.73
CA THR A 23 12.83 -10.63 18.09
C THR A 23 11.84 -9.76 18.82
N MET A 24 11.78 -9.90 20.16
CA MET A 24 10.85 -9.11 20.97
C MET A 24 11.23 -7.63 20.98
N ALA A 25 12.53 -7.31 20.95
CA ALA A 25 13.01 -5.94 20.83
C ALA A 25 12.64 -5.30 19.48
N VAL A 26 12.85 -6.02 18.36
CA VAL A 26 12.47 -5.53 17.03
C VAL A 26 10.95 -5.32 16.92
N VAL A 27 10.14 -6.25 17.44
CA VAL A 27 8.68 -6.11 17.46
C VAL A 27 8.25 -4.87 18.24
N THR A 28 8.86 -4.66 19.43
CA THR A 28 8.58 -3.45 20.23
C THR A 28 9.00 -2.19 19.49
N ALA A 29 10.17 -2.21 18.82
CA ALA A 29 10.67 -1.09 18.04
C ALA A 29 9.73 -0.72 16.90
N LEU A 30 9.23 -1.70 16.16
CA LEU A 30 8.23 -1.48 15.10
C LEU A 30 6.91 -0.94 15.65
N MET A 31 6.39 -1.49 16.75
CA MET A 31 5.18 -0.95 17.38
C MET A 31 5.34 0.50 17.82
N PHE A 32 6.46 0.80 18.48
CA PHE A 32 6.73 2.14 18.99
C PHE A 32 6.87 3.16 17.85
N SER A 33 7.66 2.85 16.83
CA SER A 33 7.87 3.75 15.69
C SER A 33 6.57 4.05 14.94
N PHE A 34 5.65 3.09 14.85
CA PHE A 34 4.35 3.31 14.23
C PHE A 34 3.41 4.15 15.10
N HIS A 35 3.33 3.86 16.39
CA HIS A 35 2.51 4.65 17.30
C HIS A 35 3.00 6.11 17.40
N THR A 36 4.29 6.37 17.15
CA THR A 36 4.81 7.74 17.12
C THR A 36 4.15 8.57 16.03
N LEU A 37 3.91 8.03 14.84
CA LEU A 37 3.19 8.74 13.78
C LEU A 37 1.80 9.18 14.20
N LEU A 38 1.10 8.34 14.99
CA LEU A 38 -0.23 8.64 15.52
C LEU A 38 -0.24 9.83 16.48
N PHE A 39 0.84 10.00 17.24
CA PHE A 39 0.94 10.97 18.32
C PHE A 39 1.97 12.08 18.06
N SER A 40 2.60 12.11 16.88
CA SER A 40 3.51 13.18 16.51
C SER A 40 2.73 14.48 16.33
N LYS A 41 3.10 15.50 17.09
CA LYS A 41 2.49 16.82 16.98
C LYS A 41 2.79 17.49 15.65
N ASP A 42 3.96 17.20 15.10
CA ASP A 42 4.37 17.74 13.80
C ASP A 42 3.51 17.18 12.68
N VAL A 43 3.23 15.86 12.70
CA VAL A 43 2.32 15.23 11.73
C VAL A 43 0.90 15.74 11.90
N GLN A 44 0.44 15.94 13.15
CA GLN A 44 -0.89 16.45 13.45
C GLN A 44 -1.05 17.94 13.10
N ASN A 45 0.00 18.73 13.25
CA ASN A 45 -0.03 20.18 12.98
C ASN A 45 0.19 20.53 11.50
N LEU A 46 0.70 19.60 10.68
CA LEU A 46 0.98 19.85 9.26
C LEU A 46 -0.27 20.27 8.51
N PHE A 47 -1.42 19.71 8.87
CA PHE A 47 -2.71 20.05 8.24
C PHE A 47 -3.86 19.77 9.22
N GLN A 48 -4.89 20.60 9.23
CA GLN A 48 -6.07 20.47 10.11
C GLN A 48 -6.91 19.19 9.89
N MET A 49 -6.40 18.21 9.17
CA MET A 49 -7.06 16.95 8.79
C MET A 49 -6.80 15.78 9.75
N ASP A 50 -6.94 15.97 11.05
CA ASP A 50 -6.65 14.95 12.06
C ASP A 50 -7.48 13.66 11.93
N ALA A 51 -8.69 13.76 11.43
CA ALA A 51 -9.65 12.63 11.46
C ALA A 51 -9.23 11.50 10.51
N MET A 52 -8.82 11.80 9.28
CA MET A 52 -8.52 10.77 8.26
C MET A 52 -7.25 9.99 8.58
N MET A 53 -6.18 10.69 8.95
CA MET A 53 -4.92 10.06 9.35
C MET A 53 -5.11 9.19 10.60
N SER A 54 -5.88 9.67 11.59
CA SER A 54 -6.19 8.93 12.82
C SER A 54 -6.99 7.66 12.53
N VAL A 55 -7.99 7.72 11.65
CA VAL A 55 -8.80 6.56 11.25
C VAL A 55 -7.93 5.52 10.51
N MET A 56 -7.12 5.94 9.53
CA MET A 56 -6.28 5.04 8.74
C MET A 56 -5.19 4.39 9.60
N THR A 57 -4.57 5.16 10.50
CA THR A 57 -3.54 4.64 11.42
C THR A 57 -4.17 3.74 12.48
N GLY A 58 -5.38 4.06 12.96
CA GLY A 58 -6.16 3.20 13.85
C GLY A 58 -6.50 1.86 13.19
N LEU A 59 -6.94 1.87 11.94
CA LEU A 59 -7.24 0.68 11.17
C LEU A 59 -5.97 -0.16 10.93
N ALA A 60 -4.84 0.46 10.58
CA ALA A 60 -3.55 -0.21 10.47
C ALA A 60 -3.13 -0.87 11.79
N THR A 61 -3.30 -0.18 12.92
CA THR A 61 -3.03 -0.74 14.25
C THR A 61 -3.90 -1.99 14.52
N ALA A 62 -5.17 -1.96 14.12
CA ALA A 62 -6.07 -3.09 14.24
C ALA A 62 -5.61 -4.33 13.45
N PHE A 63 -4.92 -4.15 12.34
CA PHE A 63 -4.30 -5.26 11.59
C PHE A 63 -2.95 -5.70 12.18
N ILE A 64 -2.12 -4.77 12.60
CA ILE A 64 -0.75 -5.03 13.08
C ILE A 64 -0.76 -5.75 14.45
N VAL A 65 -1.58 -5.29 15.39
CA VAL A 65 -1.59 -5.84 16.77
C VAL A 65 -1.90 -7.33 16.82
N PRO A 66 -2.91 -7.90 16.13
CA PRO A 66 -3.16 -9.33 16.12
C PRO A 66 -2.00 -10.17 15.58
N ILE A 67 -1.30 -9.67 14.55
CA ILE A 67 -0.16 -10.37 13.95
C ILE A 67 1.04 -10.36 14.89
N ILE A 68 1.29 -9.23 15.53
CA ILE A 68 2.30 -9.12 16.58
C ILE A 68 1.95 -10.02 17.78
N ALA A 69 0.69 -10.05 18.20
CA ALA A 69 0.22 -10.95 19.27
C ALA A 69 0.44 -12.43 18.88
N TRP A 70 0.20 -12.78 17.62
CA TRP A 70 0.48 -14.12 17.13
C TRP A 70 1.98 -14.44 17.17
N LEU A 71 2.85 -13.50 16.74
CA LEU A 71 4.30 -13.64 16.80
C LEU A 71 4.79 -13.81 18.25
N ILE A 72 4.33 -12.96 19.16
CA ILE A 72 4.67 -13.03 20.59
C ILE A 72 4.28 -14.40 21.15
N ASN A 73 3.04 -14.85 20.88
CA ASN A 73 2.58 -16.17 21.32
C ASN A 73 3.41 -17.30 20.73
N TYR A 74 3.83 -17.19 19.47
CA TYR A 74 4.72 -18.13 18.81
C TYR A 74 6.09 -18.19 19.51
N MET A 75 6.67 -17.02 19.84
CA MET A 75 7.98 -16.91 20.47
C MET A 75 7.99 -17.44 21.92
N VAL A 76 6.96 -17.12 22.71
CA VAL A 76 6.81 -17.64 24.07
C VAL A 76 6.67 -19.17 24.06
N ARG A 77 5.90 -19.69 23.10
CA ARG A 77 5.77 -21.14 22.91
C ARG A 77 7.09 -21.80 22.48
N PHE A 78 7.84 -21.16 21.61
CA PHE A 78 9.15 -21.62 21.17
C PHE A 78 10.11 -21.84 22.32
N ILE A 79 10.21 -20.89 23.28
CA ILE A 79 11.05 -21.05 24.48
C ILE A 79 10.58 -22.19 25.34
N LEU A 80 9.26 -22.35 25.52
CA LEU A 80 8.71 -23.48 26.28
C LEU A 80 9.17 -24.82 25.67
N GLU A 81 9.07 -24.97 24.35
CA GLU A 81 9.48 -26.18 23.66
C GLU A 81 11.01 -26.41 23.72
N LYS A 82 11.82 -25.35 23.63
CA LYS A 82 13.28 -25.44 23.72
C LYS A 82 13.74 -25.90 25.10
N ARG A 83 13.06 -25.46 26.16
CA ARG A 83 13.44 -25.81 27.57
C ARG A 83 12.63 -26.95 28.17
N SER A 84 11.76 -27.59 27.39
CA SER A 84 10.89 -28.66 27.88
C SER A 84 11.66 -29.79 28.58
N ARG A 85 12.81 -30.20 28.03
CA ARG A 85 13.64 -31.25 28.61
C ARG A 85 14.21 -30.87 29.98
N GLU A 86 14.67 -29.66 30.18
CA GLU A 86 15.15 -29.16 31.48
C GLU A 86 14.04 -29.18 32.52
N PHE A 87 12.84 -28.71 32.11
CA PHE A 87 11.66 -28.73 32.99
C PHE A 87 11.23 -30.16 33.34
N GLY A 88 11.41 -31.10 32.39
CA GLY A 88 11.21 -32.53 32.65
C GLY A 88 12.18 -33.08 33.70
N ILE A 89 13.44 -32.69 33.64
CA ILE A 89 14.46 -33.07 34.63
C ILE A 89 14.14 -32.49 36.00
N TYR A 90 13.72 -31.23 36.10
CA TYR A 90 13.34 -30.64 37.39
C TYR A 90 12.15 -31.37 38.04
N LEU A 91 11.17 -31.84 37.22
CA LEU A 91 10.05 -32.64 37.71
C LEU A 91 10.53 -34.03 38.21
N LEU A 92 11.50 -34.65 37.55
CA LEU A 92 12.08 -35.93 37.97
C LEU A 92 12.84 -35.82 39.28
N VAL A 93 13.52 -34.70 39.53
CA VAL A 93 14.21 -34.38 40.79
C VAL A 93 13.24 -34.03 41.92
N GLY A 94 11.92 -33.93 41.64
CA GLY A 94 10.88 -33.71 42.65
C GLY A 94 10.42 -32.28 42.83
N VAL A 95 10.84 -31.33 41.96
CA VAL A 95 10.33 -29.94 42.02
C VAL A 95 8.88 -29.89 41.62
N LYS A 96 8.03 -29.21 42.40
CA LYS A 96 6.58 -29.11 42.12
C LYS A 96 6.29 -28.39 40.80
N LYS A 97 5.37 -28.92 40.02
CA LYS A 97 4.95 -28.35 38.71
C LYS A 97 4.55 -26.86 38.78
N LYS A 98 3.95 -26.43 39.90
CA LYS A 98 3.60 -25.03 40.12
C LYS A 98 4.82 -24.12 40.27
N GLU A 99 5.88 -24.61 40.87
CA GLU A 99 7.13 -23.86 41.10
C GLU A 99 7.91 -23.67 39.80
N ILE A 100 7.99 -24.73 38.98
CA ILE A 100 8.59 -24.64 37.63
C ILE A 100 7.78 -23.69 36.75
N ALA A 101 6.43 -23.74 36.77
CA ALA A 101 5.58 -22.83 36.04
C ALA A 101 5.79 -21.37 36.46
N ARG A 102 5.97 -21.10 37.75
CA ARG A 102 6.28 -19.77 38.27
C ARG A 102 7.66 -19.30 37.86
N LEU A 103 8.69 -20.20 37.93
CA LEU A 103 10.03 -19.88 37.45
C LEU A 103 10.02 -19.50 35.97
N TYR A 104 9.40 -20.32 35.13
CA TYR A 104 9.23 -20.07 33.70
C TYR A 104 8.56 -18.73 33.43
N PHE A 105 7.48 -18.41 34.15
CA PHE A 105 6.77 -17.14 34.03
C PHE A 105 7.68 -15.95 34.38
N THR A 106 8.41 -16.03 35.49
CA THR A 106 9.31 -14.96 35.96
C THR A 106 10.48 -14.74 35.03
N GLU A 107 11.11 -15.81 34.50
CA GLU A 107 12.19 -15.73 33.53
C GLU A 107 11.75 -15.03 32.23
N ASN A 108 10.60 -15.42 31.69
CA ASN A 108 10.07 -14.78 30.49
C ASN A 108 9.65 -13.32 30.74
N LEU A 109 9.04 -13.02 31.90
CA LEU A 109 8.69 -11.65 32.25
C LEU A 109 9.92 -10.74 32.30
N LEU A 110 11.03 -11.20 32.88
CA LEU A 110 12.29 -10.47 32.90
C LEU A 110 12.86 -10.24 31.49
N LEU A 111 12.85 -11.28 30.65
CA LEU A 111 13.30 -11.20 29.27
C LEU A 111 12.43 -10.25 28.44
N GLY A 112 11.09 -10.33 28.61
CA GLY A 112 10.17 -9.47 27.91
C GLY A 112 10.29 -8.00 28.33
N ALA A 113 10.47 -7.72 29.61
CA ALA A 113 10.70 -6.36 30.12
C ALA A 113 12.03 -5.79 29.58
N GLY A 114 13.09 -6.58 29.61
CA GLY A 114 14.38 -6.17 29.03
C GLY A 114 14.30 -5.92 27.53
N ALA A 115 13.62 -6.79 26.78
CA ALA A 115 13.41 -6.64 25.36
C ALA A 115 12.55 -5.41 25.03
N PHE A 116 11.54 -5.11 25.85
CA PHE A 116 10.74 -3.89 25.73
C PHE A 116 11.59 -2.63 25.85
N LEU A 117 12.45 -2.54 26.89
CA LEU A 117 13.32 -1.36 27.07
C LEU A 117 14.31 -1.16 25.93
N VAL A 118 14.97 -2.24 25.48
CA VAL A 118 15.88 -2.19 24.33
C VAL A 118 15.11 -1.87 23.04
N GLY A 119 13.93 -2.46 22.88
CA GLY A 119 13.04 -2.22 21.75
C GLY A 119 12.56 -0.78 21.67
N MET A 120 12.26 -0.13 22.79
CA MET A 120 11.96 1.31 22.84
C MET A 120 13.14 2.16 22.34
N GLY A 121 14.38 1.85 22.78
CA GLY A 121 15.57 2.53 22.29
C GLY A 121 15.80 2.36 20.78
N LEU A 122 15.65 1.14 20.25
CA LEU A 122 15.70 0.87 18.82
C LEU A 122 14.54 1.53 18.07
N GLY A 123 13.36 1.62 18.70
CA GLY A 123 12.19 2.25 18.16
C GLY A 123 12.36 3.74 17.88
N LEU A 124 13.14 4.44 18.70
CA LEU A 124 13.53 5.84 18.45
C LEU A 124 14.33 6.00 17.14
N LEU A 125 15.20 5.04 16.82
CA LEU A 125 15.94 5.04 15.55
C LEU A 125 15.01 4.74 14.37
N PHE A 126 14.16 3.73 14.49
CA PHE A 126 13.18 3.41 13.44
C PHE A 126 12.16 4.52 13.22
N GLN A 127 11.76 5.22 14.27
CA GLN A 127 10.92 6.41 14.20
C GLN A 127 11.51 7.47 13.25
N GLN A 128 12.81 7.78 13.38
CA GLN A 128 13.47 8.75 12.52
C GLN A 128 13.42 8.33 11.04
N ILE A 129 13.69 7.07 10.77
CA ILE A 129 13.63 6.52 9.40
C ILE A 129 12.20 6.64 8.85
N LEU A 130 11.19 6.26 9.62
CA LEU A 130 9.80 6.30 9.20
C LEU A 130 9.29 7.72 8.97
N LEU A 131 9.61 8.65 9.87
CA LEU A 131 9.26 10.06 9.70
C LEU A 131 9.94 10.64 8.47
N SER A 132 11.23 10.35 8.25
CA SER A 132 11.94 10.77 7.05
C SER A 132 11.28 10.26 5.76
N ILE A 133 10.84 9.00 5.73
CA ILE A 133 10.12 8.44 4.59
C ILE A 133 8.77 9.15 4.41
N PHE A 134 8.02 9.36 5.48
CA PHE A 134 6.72 10.03 5.43
C PHE A 134 6.85 11.47 4.92
N TYR A 135 7.78 12.27 5.47
CA TYR A 135 8.03 13.63 5.03
C TYR A 135 8.50 13.70 3.57
N SER A 136 9.34 12.75 3.15
CA SER A 136 9.74 12.61 1.74
C SER A 136 8.56 12.31 0.82
N MET A 137 7.57 11.53 1.26
CA MET A 137 6.35 11.25 0.49
C MET A 137 5.48 12.50 0.33
N VAL A 138 5.44 13.34 1.35
CA VAL A 138 4.68 14.62 1.33
C VAL A 138 5.47 15.75 0.66
N GLN A 139 6.76 15.53 0.34
CA GLN A 139 7.70 16.54 -0.18
C GLN A 139 7.95 17.71 0.77
N LEU A 140 8.00 17.45 2.05
CA LEU A 140 8.37 18.41 3.08
C LEU A 140 9.77 18.12 3.62
N ASP A 141 10.48 19.18 4.01
CA ASP A 141 11.80 19.06 4.59
C ASP A 141 11.73 18.47 6.00
N TYR A 142 12.37 17.32 6.19
CA TYR A 142 12.45 16.68 7.49
C TYR A 142 13.65 17.16 8.27
N LYS A 143 13.41 17.82 9.41
CA LYS A 143 14.44 18.17 10.38
C LYS A 143 14.53 17.09 11.45
N LEU A 144 15.72 16.52 11.62
CA LEU A 144 15.97 15.42 12.55
C LEU A 144 15.77 15.90 13.99
N HIS A 145 14.68 15.46 14.64
CA HIS A 145 14.39 15.76 16.03
C HIS A 145 13.80 14.56 16.74
N LEU A 146 14.11 14.41 18.02
CA LEU A 146 13.61 13.32 18.83
C LEU A 146 12.32 13.77 19.54
N GLU A 147 11.19 13.31 19.05
CA GLU A 147 9.92 13.50 19.75
C GLU A 147 9.72 12.41 20.82
N TRP A 148 9.49 12.85 22.03
CA TRP A 148 9.15 12.00 23.16
C TRP A 148 7.71 12.23 23.59
N ASN A 149 6.78 11.43 23.04
CA ASN A 149 5.37 11.57 23.36
C ASN A 149 4.93 10.53 24.41
N ARG A 150 4.41 11.01 25.55
CA ARG A 150 3.93 10.17 26.65
C ARG A 150 2.83 9.21 26.21
N ASN A 151 1.91 9.66 25.36
CA ASN A 151 0.77 8.86 24.90
C ASN A 151 1.23 7.71 24.00
N CYS A 152 2.23 7.95 23.15
CA CYS A 152 2.86 6.92 22.32
C CYS A 152 3.48 5.80 23.16
N ILE A 153 4.23 6.18 24.22
CA ILE A 153 4.85 5.21 25.13
C ILE A 153 3.78 4.39 25.86
N LEU A 154 2.75 5.06 26.39
CA LEU A 154 1.66 4.39 27.10
C LEU A 154 0.89 3.42 26.20
N MET A 155 0.56 3.82 24.98
CA MET A 155 -0.14 2.97 24.03
C MET A 155 0.71 1.77 23.63
N THR A 156 1.99 1.97 23.31
CA THR A 156 2.92 0.88 22.98
C THR A 156 3.09 -0.08 24.16
N ALA A 157 3.27 0.44 25.36
CA ALA A 157 3.36 -0.36 26.58
C ALA A 157 2.09 -1.16 26.85
N ALA A 158 0.91 -0.55 26.73
CA ALA A 158 -0.37 -1.20 26.92
C ALA A 158 -0.57 -2.34 25.91
N CYS A 159 -0.37 -2.09 24.61
CA CYS A 159 -0.48 -3.10 23.55
C CYS A 159 0.52 -4.25 23.76
N TYR A 160 1.79 -3.93 23.97
CA TYR A 160 2.82 -4.94 24.20
C TYR A 160 2.52 -5.79 25.44
N LEU A 161 2.21 -5.17 26.56
CA LEU A 161 1.94 -5.84 27.84
C LEU A 161 0.71 -6.74 27.73
N CYS A 162 -0.36 -6.25 27.11
CA CYS A 162 -1.57 -7.03 26.88
C CYS A 162 -1.27 -8.29 26.06
N CYS A 163 -0.66 -8.15 24.90
CA CYS A 163 -0.31 -9.27 24.02
C CYS A 163 0.65 -10.24 24.70
N TYR A 164 1.66 -9.71 25.42
CA TYR A 164 2.68 -10.51 26.07
C TYR A 164 2.13 -11.31 27.27
N LEU A 165 1.35 -10.68 28.14
CA LEU A 165 0.74 -11.36 29.29
C LEU A 165 -0.24 -12.44 28.84
N LEU A 166 -1.07 -12.15 27.82
CA LEU A 166 -1.98 -13.15 27.23
C LEU A 166 -1.21 -14.36 26.71
N ALA A 167 -0.09 -14.15 26.00
CA ALA A 167 0.77 -15.22 25.51
C ALA A 167 1.40 -16.02 26.66
N LEU A 168 1.87 -15.37 27.72
CA LEU A 168 2.45 -16.02 28.89
C LEU A 168 1.41 -16.87 29.63
N PHE A 169 0.22 -16.34 29.90
CA PHE A 169 -0.86 -17.08 30.57
C PHE A 169 -1.28 -18.31 29.74
N ARG A 170 -1.40 -18.15 28.43
CA ARG A 170 -1.74 -19.25 27.53
C ARG A 170 -0.67 -20.34 27.50
N SER A 171 0.61 -19.95 27.48
CA SER A 171 1.75 -20.86 27.53
C SER A 171 1.85 -21.57 28.90
N GLN A 172 1.63 -20.84 30.01
CA GLN A 172 1.59 -21.43 31.35
C GLN A 172 0.45 -22.46 31.50
N LYS A 173 -0.75 -22.17 30.96
CA LYS A 173 -1.87 -23.10 30.95
C LYS A 173 -1.53 -24.37 30.17
N LYS A 174 -0.85 -24.25 29.02
CA LYS A 174 -0.35 -25.37 28.22
C LYS A 174 0.67 -26.20 29.00
N PHE A 175 1.67 -25.57 29.62
CA PHE A 175 2.71 -26.25 30.43
C PHE A 175 2.11 -27.06 31.56
N ARG A 176 1.10 -26.54 32.27
CA ARG A 176 0.44 -27.25 33.38
C ARG A 176 -0.28 -28.54 32.91
N LYS A 177 -0.68 -28.64 31.65
CA LYS A 177 -1.34 -29.82 31.05
C LYS A 177 -0.37 -30.87 30.54
N MET A 178 0.90 -30.53 30.33
CA MET A 178 1.91 -31.48 29.79
C MET A 178 2.37 -32.47 30.85
N ASN A 179 2.55 -33.73 30.46
CA ASN A 179 3.10 -34.79 31.31
C ASN A 179 4.63 -34.80 31.26
N ILE A 180 5.31 -35.49 32.22
CA ILE A 180 6.76 -35.61 32.28
C ILE A 180 7.30 -36.26 30.97
N HIS A 181 6.60 -37.30 30.50
CA HIS A 181 6.93 -37.97 29.23
C HIS A 181 6.85 -36.98 28.04
N ASP A 182 5.80 -36.14 27.96
CA ASP A 182 5.66 -35.18 26.90
C ASP A 182 6.78 -34.12 26.94
N LEU A 183 7.24 -33.73 28.13
CA LEU A 183 8.31 -32.74 28.30
C LEU A 183 9.70 -33.34 27.94
N MET A 184 9.97 -34.58 28.31
CA MET A 184 11.22 -35.26 28.02
C MET A 184 11.37 -35.61 26.54
N ASP A 185 10.30 -36.03 25.92
CA ASP A 185 10.28 -36.57 24.56
C ASP A 185 9.95 -35.48 23.50
N SER A 186 9.56 -34.27 23.94
CA SER A 186 9.12 -33.18 23.04
C SER A 186 10.17 -32.79 21.98
N GLN A 187 11.48 -32.95 22.29
CA GLN A 187 12.58 -32.67 21.36
C GLN A 187 12.90 -33.84 20.41
N ARG A 188 12.52 -35.06 20.78
CA ARG A 188 12.81 -36.28 20.01
C ARG A 188 11.63 -36.79 19.20
N ARG A 189 10.42 -36.42 19.59
CA ARG A 189 9.19 -36.85 18.91
C ARG A 189 9.17 -36.38 17.46
N ASN A 190 9.25 -37.31 16.55
CA ASN A 190 8.84 -37.07 15.17
C ASN A 190 7.33 -36.91 15.17
N GLU A 191 6.80 -35.94 14.39
CA GLU A 191 5.37 -35.88 14.17
C GLU A 191 4.90 -37.21 13.55
N GLU A 192 4.14 -37.99 14.30
CA GLU A 192 3.52 -39.22 13.74
C GLU A 192 2.49 -38.80 12.67
N ILE A 193 2.72 -39.27 11.46
CA ILE A 193 1.79 -39.10 10.35
C ILE A 193 0.62 -40.05 10.62
N LYS A 194 -0.42 -39.56 11.32
CA LYS A 194 -1.69 -40.34 11.38
C LYS A 194 -2.32 -40.33 10.02
N GLU A 195 -2.38 -41.47 9.42
CA GLU A 195 -2.73 -41.73 8.01
C GLU A 195 -4.23 -41.61 7.67
N THR A 196 -4.91 -40.62 8.18
CA THR A 196 -6.32 -40.42 7.84
C THR A 196 -6.45 -39.52 6.60
N HIS A 197 -6.96 -40.12 5.49
CA HIS A 197 -7.42 -39.43 4.27
C HIS A 197 -6.34 -38.78 3.39
N GLU A 198 -5.11 -39.29 3.32
CA GLU A 198 -4.06 -38.70 2.44
C GLU A 198 -4.41 -38.77 0.94
N LYS A 199 -5.13 -39.82 0.50
CA LYS A 199 -5.58 -39.95 -0.90
C LYS A 199 -6.49 -38.79 -1.30
N ALA A 200 -7.43 -38.40 -0.46
CA ALA A 200 -8.32 -37.26 -0.71
C ALA A 200 -7.58 -35.92 -0.66
N LYS A 201 -6.61 -35.75 0.25
CA LYS A 201 -5.85 -34.50 0.40
C LYS A 201 -4.95 -34.18 -0.80
N ARG A 202 -4.60 -35.12 -1.65
CA ARG A 202 -3.85 -34.86 -2.89
C ARG A 202 -4.63 -34.02 -3.87
N TRP A 203 -5.95 -34.18 -3.92
CA TRP A 203 -6.80 -33.40 -4.79
C TRP A 203 -6.84 -31.92 -4.44
N PHE A 204 -6.38 -31.52 -3.22
CA PHE A 204 -6.29 -30.12 -2.84
C PHE A 204 -5.24 -29.34 -3.64
N LEU A 205 -4.19 -30.01 -4.15
CA LEU A 205 -3.20 -29.32 -5.01
C LEU A 205 -3.81 -28.94 -6.36
N PRO A 206 -4.33 -29.87 -7.20
CA PRO A 206 -4.97 -29.46 -8.44
C PRO A 206 -6.18 -28.57 -8.22
N LEU A 207 -6.96 -28.77 -7.14
CA LEU A 207 -8.10 -27.93 -6.80
C LEU A 207 -7.66 -26.50 -6.48
N SER A 208 -6.57 -26.29 -5.74
CA SER A 208 -6.05 -24.95 -5.43
C SER A 208 -5.50 -24.26 -6.67
N VAL A 209 -4.82 -24.97 -7.55
CA VAL A 209 -4.35 -24.43 -8.83
C VAL A 209 -5.53 -24.07 -9.74
N LEU A 210 -6.53 -24.96 -9.83
CA LEU A 210 -7.76 -24.69 -10.58
C LEU A 210 -8.47 -23.46 -10.04
N PHE A 211 -8.58 -23.32 -8.71
CA PHE A 211 -9.19 -22.15 -8.09
C PHE A 211 -8.43 -20.87 -8.42
N LEU A 212 -7.08 -20.89 -8.38
CA LEU A 212 -6.27 -19.73 -8.76
C LEU A 212 -6.47 -19.36 -10.24
N VAL A 213 -6.55 -20.33 -11.14
CA VAL A 213 -6.79 -20.11 -12.57
C VAL A 213 -8.20 -19.56 -12.81
N VAL A 214 -9.23 -20.21 -12.28
CA VAL A 214 -10.62 -19.76 -12.38
C VAL A 214 -10.78 -18.37 -11.78
N PHE A 215 -10.15 -18.14 -10.67
CA PHE A 215 -10.19 -16.87 -9.98
C PHE A 215 -9.42 -15.77 -10.74
N GLY A 216 -8.27 -16.10 -11.35
CA GLY A 216 -7.56 -15.20 -12.25
C GLY A 216 -8.43 -14.81 -13.45
N VAL A 217 -9.06 -15.79 -14.10
CA VAL A 217 -9.99 -15.54 -15.23
C VAL A 217 -11.16 -14.65 -14.77
N PHE A 218 -11.74 -14.95 -13.60
CA PHE A 218 -12.81 -14.16 -13.02
C PHE A 218 -12.39 -12.70 -12.79
N LEU A 219 -11.19 -12.46 -12.24
CA LEU A 219 -10.61 -11.13 -12.07
C LEU A 219 -10.59 -10.33 -13.38
N PHE A 220 -10.14 -10.97 -14.46
CA PHE A 220 -10.00 -10.27 -15.75
C PHE A 220 -11.34 -10.13 -16.51
N CYS A 221 -12.32 -10.99 -16.27
CA CYS A 221 -13.61 -10.95 -16.96
C CYS A 221 -14.65 -10.06 -16.29
N PHE A 222 -14.61 -9.88 -14.97
CA PHE A 222 -15.58 -9.05 -14.25
C PHE A 222 -15.18 -7.57 -14.27
N LYS A 223 -16.10 -6.71 -14.73
CA LYS A 223 -15.85 -5.28 -14.90
C LYS A 223 -16.17 -4.43 -13.66
N ALA A 224 -17.13 -4.85 -12.85
CA ALA A 224 -17.52 -4.11 -11.65
C ALA A 224 -17.18 -4.92 -10.38
N TRP A 225 -16.51 -4.25 -9.43
CA TRP A 225 -16.15 -4.83 -8.15
C TRP A 225 -16.88 -4.13 -7.02
N ASP A 226 -17.80 -4.84 -6.43
CA ASP A 226 -18.39 -4.43 -5.17
C ASP A 226 -17.45 -4.81 -4.00
N THR A 227 -17.51 -4.03 -2.91
CA THR A 227 -16.71 -4.25 -1.69
C THR A 227 -16.84 -5.68 -1.17
N GLY A 228 -18.03 -6.28 -1.27
CA GLY A 228 -18.28 -7.67 -0.89
C GLY A 228 -17.49 -8.68 -1.72
N VAL A 229 -17.36 -8.45 -3.01
CA VAL A 229 -16.58 -9.32 -3.92
C VAL A 229 -15.09 -9.24 -3.59
N VAL A 230 -14.56 -8.06 -3.29
CA VAL A 230 -13.15 -7.87 -2.89
C VAL A 230 -12.84 -8.61 -1.58
N ILE A 231 -13.72 -8.52 -0.58
CA ILE A 231 -13.55 -9.23 0.70
C ILE A 231 -13.61 -10.75 0.48
N ALA A 232 -14.58 -11.24 -0.29
CA ALA A 232 -14.70 -12.67 -0.62
C ALA A 232 -13.45 -13.18 -1.35
N PHE A 233 -12.88 -12.35 -2.24
CA PHE A 233 -11.61 -12.61 -2.90
C PHE A 233 -10.46 -12.80 -1.93
N LEU A 234 -10.23 -11.85 -1.05
CA LEU A 234 -9.14 -11.91 -0.08
C LEU A 234 -9.25 -13.16 0.81
N ILE A 235 -10.45 -13.47 1.28
CA ILE A 235 -10.71 -14.68 2.08
C ILE A 235 -10.45 -15.95 1.25
N GLY A 236 -10.93 -15.99 0.01
CA GLY A 236 -10.72 -17.11 -0.92
C GLY A 236 -9.24 -17.31 -1.25
N LEU A 237 -8.48 -16.24 -1.44
CA LEU A 237 -7.04 -16.28 -1.70
C LEU A 237 -6.27 -16.89 -0.51
N VAL A 238 -6.57 -16.44 0.70
CA VAL A 238 -5.95 -17.00 1.92
C VAL A 238 -6.27 -18.47 2.05
N LEU A 239 -7.54 -18.85 1.86
CA LEU A 239 -7.96 -20.26 1.92
C LEU A 239 -7.20 -21.11 0.88
N THR A 240 -7.08 -20.61 -0.34
CA THR A 240 -6.38 -21.30 -1.44
C THR A 240 -4.91 -21.52 -1.14
N ILE A 241 -4.21 -20.55 -0.53
CA ILE A 241 -2.82 -20.71 -0.08
C ILE A 241 -2.69 -21.88 0.90
N TYR A 242 -3.59 -22.00 1.89
CA TYR A 242 -3.55 -23.12 2.83
C TYR A 242 -3.90 -24.47 2.19
N LEU A 243 -4.83 -24.51 1.24
CA LEU A 243 -5.16 -25.71 0.47
C LEU A 243 -3.97 -26.16 -0.38
N PHE A 244 -3.27 -25.23 -1.03
CA PHE A 244 -2.08 -25.48 -1.83
C PHE A 244 -0.99 -26.20 -1.01
N TYR A 245 -0.63 -25.64 0.16
CA TYR A 245 0.37 -26.26 1.02
C TYR A 245 -0.11 -27.59 1.62
N THR A 246 -1.40 -27.75 1.84
CA THR A 246 -1.98 -29.04 2.27
C THR A 246 -1.85 -30.09 1.17
N GLY A 247 -2.07 -29.68 -0.08
CA GLY A 247 -1.92 -30.54 -1.25
C GLY A 247 -0.48 -30.93 -1.53
N ILE A 248 0.47 -29.97 -1.51
CA ILE A 248 1.91 -30.24 -1.65
C ILE A 248 2.37 -31.23 -0.58
N ALA A 249 1.99 -31.01 0.68
CA ALA A 249 2.36 -31.86 1.79
C ALA A 249 1.90 -33.30 1.58
N ALA A 250 0.65 -33.50 1.14
CA ALA A 250 0.11 -34.81 0.85
C ALA A 250 0.78 -35.47 -0.38
N TRP A 251 1.16 -34.68 -1.38
CA TRP A 251 1.84 -35.18 -2.58
C TRP A 251 3.29 -35.63 -2.25
N ILE A 252 4.07 -34.83 -1.49
CA ILE A 252 5.40 -35.22 -1.04
C ILE A 252 5.37 -36.48 -0.18
N ALA A 253 4.44 -36.58 0.78
CA ALA A 253 4.29 -37.78 1.61
C ALA A 253 4.05 -39.03 0.78
N CYS A 254 3.21 -38.92 -0.22
CA CYS A 254 2.94 -40.06 -1.11
C CYS A 254 4.13 -40.40 -2.02
N TYR A 255 4.84 -39.38 -2.57
CA TYR A 255 5.98 -39.62 -3.41
C TYR A 255 7.08 -40.35 -2.66
N VAL A 256 7.36 -39.95 -1.42
CA VAL A 256 8.31 -40.61 -0.52
C VAL A 256 7.88 -42.04 -0.23
N ARG A 257 6.58 -42.32 -0.03
CA ARG A 257 6.07 -43.67 0.24
C ARG A 257 6.12 -44.60 -0.98
N LYS A 258 5.88 -44.03 -2.19
CA LYS A 258 5.93 -44.79 -3.43
C LYS A 258 7.35 -45.12 -3.91
N LYS A 259 8.40 -44.70 -3.16
CA LYS A 259 9.81 -44.92 -3.49
C LYS A 259 10.16 -44.48 -4.92
N GLY A 260 9.74 -43.27 -5.31
CA GLY A 260 10.01 -42.71 -6.64
C GLY A 260 11.51 -42.72 -6.98
N ALA A 261 11.87 -42.92 -8.24
CA ALA A 261 13.27 -43.08 -8.68
C ALA A 261 14.20 -41.95 -8.27
N ALA A 262 13.71 -40.71 -8.28
CA ALA A 262 14.52 -39.53 -7.86
C ALA A 262 14.87 -39.48 -6.36
N ILE A 263 14.25 -40.29 -5.52
CA ILE A 263 14.52 -40.34 -4.08
C ILE A 263 15.96 -40.84 -3.81
N TYR A 264 16.45 -41.73 -4.67
CA TYR A 264 17.76 -42.36 -4.51
C TYR A 264 18.90 -41.58 -5.14
N CYS A 265 18.64 -40.39 -5.73
CA CYS A 265 19.65 -39.51 -6.28
C CYS A 265 20.28 -38.63 -5.17
N GLY A 266 21.53 -38.91 -4.80
CA GLY A 266 22.31 -38.10 -3.86
C GLY A 266 21.63 -37.87 -2.51
N ASP A 267 21.47 -36.59 -2.12
CA ASP A 267 20.94 -36.19 -0.80
C ASP A 267 19.40 -36.18 -0.72
N ALA A 268 18.71 -36.48 -1.83
CA ALA A 268 17.27 -36.27 -1.97
C ALA A 268 16.46 -37.07 -0.92
N LEU A 269 16.85 -38.32 -0.64
CA LEU A 269 16.20 -39.16 0.37
C LEU A 269 16.18 -38.50 1.75
N PHE A 270 17.33 -37.98 2.16
CA PHE A 270 17.48 -37.35 3.48
C PHE A 270 16.64 -36.05 3.55
N LEU A 271 16.74 -35.19 2.53
CA LEU A 271 16.01 -33.93 2.44
C LEU A 271 14.49 -34.15 2.40
N LEU A 272 14.00 -35.02 1.50
CA LEU A 272 12.56 -35.31 1.38
C LEU A 272 11.98 -35.96 2.64
N ARG A 273 12.76 -36.80 3.32
CA ARG A 273 12.33 -37.41 4.59
C ARG A 273 12.28 -36.38 5.72
N GLN A 274 13.18 -35.40 5.75
CA GLN A 274 13.10 -34.29 6.68
C GLN A 274 11.89 -33.39 6.39
N PHE A 275 11.63 -33.05 5.12
CA PHE A 275 10.42 -32.33 4.73
C PHE A 275 9.16 -33.11 5.11
N SER A 276 9.12 -34.43 4.82
CA SER A 276 7.98 -35.28 5.10
C SER A 276 7.69 -35.39 6.61
N SER A 277 8.73 -35.42 7.46
CA SER A 277 8.55 -35.57 8.93
C SER A 277 7.91 -34.35 9.62
N LYS A 278 7.84 -33.21 8.94
CA LYS A 278 7.29 -31.95 9.47
C LYS A 278 6.11 -31.39 8.68
N ILE A 279 5.57 -32.17 7.78
CA ILE A 279 4.52 -31.74 6.85
C ILE A 279 3.34 -31.08 7.53
N ARG A 280 2.95 -31.54 8.73
CA ARG A 280 1.76 -31.03 9.43
C ARG A 280 1.98 -29.62 9.99
N THR A 281 3.14 -29.37 10.61
CA THR A 281 3.52 -28.05 11.14
C THR A 281 3.91 -27.09 10.02
N LEU A 282 4.64 -27.59 9.03
CA LEU A 282 5.07 -26.83 7.85
C LEU A 282 3.90 -26.25 7.04
N ARG A 283 2.85 -27.01 6.82
CA ARG A 283 1.68 -26.58 6.05
C ARG A 283 1.06 -25.29 6.59
N PHE A 284 0.83 -25.21 7.90
CA PHE A 284 0.26 -24.00 8.52
C PHE A 284 1.24 -22.83 8.46
N THR A 285 2.49 -23.06 8.84
CA THR A 285 3.51 -22.00 8.88
C THR A 285 3.82 -21.47 7.47
N MET A 286 3.99 -22.37 6.48
CA MET A 286 4.25 -21.97 5.10
C MET A 286 3.07 -21.21 4.51
N GLY A 287 1.83 -21.66 4.78
CA GLY A 287 0.63 -20.94 4.35
C GLY A 287 0.57 -19.52 4.94
N THR A 288 0.79 -19.39 6.23
CA THR A 288 0.82 -18.07 6.90
C THR A 288 1.95 -17.19 6.36
N LEU A 289 3.17 -17.74 6.19
CA LEU A 289 4.29 -16.99 5.64
C LEU A 289 4.00 -16.49 4.22
N THR A 290 3.46 -17.36 3.36
CA THR A 290 3.10 -16.97 2.00
C THR A 290 2.04 -15.88 1.99
N ALA A 291 1.01 -15.98 2.83
CA ALA A 291 -0.01 -14.94 2.94
C ALA A 291 0.59 -13.60 3.39
N LEU A 292 1.45 -13.61 4.41
CA LEU A 292 2.12 -12.39 4.89
C LEU A 292 3.06 -11.80 3.83
N PHE A 293 3.82 -12.63 3.11
CA PHE A 293 4.68 -12.18 2.02
C PHE A 293 3.88 -11.61 0.84
N THR A 294 2.78 -12.26 0.46
CA THR A 294 1.89 -11.75 -0.59
C THR A 294 1.35 -10.38 -0.23
N LEU A 295 0.85 -10.20 1.00
CA LEU A 295 0.36 -8.90 1.48
C LEU A 295 1.48 -7.86 1.58
N ALA A 296 2.69 -8.24 1.97
CA ALA A 296 3.83 -7.33 2.04
C ALA A 296 4.23 -6.81 0.65
N ILE A 297 4.35 -7.70 -0.34
CA ILE A 297 4.72 -7.32 -1.71
C ILE A 297 3.61 -6.50 -2.36
N LEU A 298 2.34 -6.89 -2.20
CA LEU A 298 1.22 -6.14 -2.75
C LEU A 298 1.10 -4.74 -2.12
N GLY A 299 1.16 -4.65 -0.79
CA GLY A 299 1.07 -3.37 -0.09
C GLY A 299 2.16 -2.40 -0.51
N SER A 300 3.42 -2.86 -0.62
CA SER A 300 4.52 -2.02 -1.09
C SER A 300 4.41 -1.67 -2.58
N SER A 301 3.98 -2.60 -3.43
CA SER A 301 3.80 -2.32 -4.87
C SER A 301 2.70 -1.29 -5.12
N VAL A 302 1.57 -1.42 -4.43
CA VAL A 302 0.45 -0.46 -4.53
C VAL A 302 0.88 0.91 -3.99
N ALA A 303 1.61 0.96 -2.86
CA ALA A 303 2.11 2.21 -2.32
C ALA A 303 3.06 2.95 -3.30
N PHE A 304 3.96 2.22 -3.98
CA PHE A 304 4.83 2.82 -5.01
C PHE A 304 4.05 3.30 -6.24
N MET A 305 3.03 2.55 -6.69
CA MET A 305 2.16 2.96 -7.79
C MET A 305 1.42 4.26 -7.45
N PHE A 306 0.88 4.37 -6.23
CA PHE A 306 0.21 5.58 -5.77
C PHE A 306 1.17 6.77 -5.63
N ASN A 307 2.38 6.57 -5.13
CA ASN A 307 3.37 7.64 -5.06
C ASN A 307 3.75 8.17 -6.45
N HIS A 308 3.86 7.29 -7.43
CA HIS A 308 4.07 7.71 -8.82
C HIS A 308 2.88 8.49 -9.37
N PHE A 309 1.68 7.96 -9.22
CA PHE A 309 0.45 8.62 -9.61
C PHE A 309 0.36 10.03 -9.00
N GLN A 310 0.57 10.15 -7.70
CA GLN A 310 0.55 11.40 -6.98
C GLN A 310 1.49 12.45 -7.60
N ASN A 311 2.72 12.06 -7.92
CA ASN A 311 3.69 12.98 -8.51
C ASN A 311 3.33 13.36 -9.96
N GLU A 312 2.86 12.40 -10.75
CA GLU A 312 2.50 12.65 -12.15
C GLU A 312 1.20 13.46 -12.32
N VAL A 313 0.18 13.13 -11.52
CA VAL A 313 -1.12 13.79 -11.60
C VAL A 313 -1.07 15.22 -11.08
N LEU A 314 -0.41 15.45 -9.95
CA LEU A 314 -0.35 16.80 -9.38
C LEU A 314 0.36 17.79 -10.30
N VAL A 315 1.46 17.36 -10.96
CA VAL A 315 2.14 18.21 -11.94
C VAL A 315 1.24 18.50 -13.16
N SER A 316 0.42 17.53 -13.57
CA SER A 316 -0.50 17.73 -14.71
C SER A 316 -1.74 18.54 -14.36
N LYS A 317 -2.20 18.49 -13.11
CA LYS A 317 -3.39 19.22 -12.65
C LYS A 317 -3.12 20.69 -12.37
N PHE A 318 -1.91 21.04 -11.97
CA PHE A 318 -1.52 22.41 -11.62
C PHE A 318 -0.35 22.87 -12.49
N PRO A 319 -0.56 23.07 -13.81
CA PRO A 319 0.51 23.50 -14.71
C PRO A 319 0.98 24.93 -14.42
N PHE A 320 0.12 25.81 -13.88
CA PHE A 320 0.43 27.18 -13.51
C PHE A 320 0.67 27.27 -12.00
N ASP A 321 1.49 28.25 -11.57
CA ASP A 321 1.76 28.51 -10.15
C ASP A 321 0.51 29.02 -9.42
N VAL A 322 -0.25 29.90 -10.09
CA VAL A 322 -1.53 30.43 -9.60
C VAL A 322 -2.55 30.39 -10.71
N GLN A 323 -3.77 29.94 -10.41
CA GLN A 323 -4.92 30.04 -11.28
C GLN A 323 -6.11 30.54 -10.49
N VAL A 324 -6.84 31.45 -11.10
CA VAL A 324 -8.02 32.07 -10.49
C VAL A 324 -9.16 32.04 -11.49
N TYR A 325 -10.30 31.56 -11.04
CA TYR A 325 -11.53 31.47 -11.81
C TYR A 325 -12.53 32.58 -11.40
N SER A 326 -13.28 33.08 -12.35
CA SER A 326 -14.43 33.98 -12.12
C SER A 326 -15.58 33.68 -13.07
N SER A 327 -16.78 33.47 -12.52
CA SER A 327 -18.02 33.37 -13.29
C SER A 327 -18.42 34.74 -13.90
N ASN A 328 -17.88 35.82 -13.36
CA ASN A 328 -18.09 37.15 -13.94
C ASN A 328 -17.16 37.37 -15.14
N VAL A 329 -17.68 37.24 -16.32
CA VAL A 329 -16.96 37.42 -17.60
C VAL A 329 -16.29 38.78 -17.76
N LYS A 330 -16.74 39.80 -17.01
CA LYS A 330 -16.22 41.16 -17.02
C LYS A 330 -15.18 41.40 -15.92
N ASP A 331 -14.84 40.36 -15.14
CA ASP A 331 -13.85 40.48 -14.10
C ASP A 331 -12.46 40.68 -14.72
N GLU A 332 -11.80 41.81 -14.38
CA GLU A 332 -10.45 42.11 -14.80
C GLU A 332 -9.42 41.68 -13.73
N PHE A 333 -9.84 41.00 -12.67
CA PHE A 333 -9.02 40.50 -11.58
C PHE A 333 -8.10 41.52 -10.92
N GLN A 334 -8.45 42.81 -10.98
CA GLN A 334 -7.55 43.89 -10.54
C GLN A 334 -7.06 43.76 -9.08
N GLN A 335 -7.97 43.38 -8.17
CA GLN A 335 -7.62 43.21 -6.75
C GLN A 335 -6.69 42.01 -6.54
N LYS A 336 -6.96 40.90 -7.23
CA LYS A 336 -6.15 39.69 -7.16
C LYS A 336 -4.77 39.91 -7.79
N ILE A 337 -4.71 40.59 -8.93
CA ILE A 337 -3.44 40.99 -9.57
C ILE A 337 -2.62 41.91 -8.64
N ALA A 338 -3.27 42.89 -7.97
CA ALA A 338 -2.59 43.76 -7.03
C ALA A 338 -2.03 42.96 -5.84
N LEU A 339 -2.78 42.01 -5.29
CA LEU A 339 -2.33 41.15 -4.22
C LEU A 339 -1.13 40.28 -4.68
N LEU A 340 -1.22 39.63 -5.83
CA LEU A 340 -0.14 38.80 -6.37
C LEU A 340 1.14 39.63 -6.58
N LYS A 341 1.05 40.84 -7.14
CA LYS A 341 2.19 41.76 -7.33
C LYS A 341 2.82 42.20 -6.02
N ARG A 342 2.03 42.30 -4.95
CA ARG A 342 2.52 42.70 -3.63
C ARG A 342 3.22 41.55 -2.89
N GLU A 343 2.69 40.36 -2.99
CA GLU A 343 3.13 39.20 -2.17
C GLU A 343 4.13 38.30 -2.90
N THR A 344 4.18 38.36 -4.23
CA THR A 344 5.01 37.47 -5.05
C THR A 344 5.80 38.23 -6.13
N ALA A 345 6.93 37.65 -6.54
CA ALA A 345 7.67 38.14 -7.69
C ALA A 345 7.11 37.48 -8.97
N ILE A 346 6.20 38.15 -9.65
CA ILE A 346 5.54 37.66 -10.85
C ILE A 346 6.57 37.53 -11.99
N LYS A 347 6.57 36.38 -12.66
CA LYS A 347 7.29 36.14 -13.91
C LYS A 347 6.42 36.51 -15.10
N GLU A 348 5.19 35.99 -15.11
CA GLU A 348 4.21 36.22 -16.16
C GLU A 348 2.81 36.13 -15.57
N ILE A 349 1.87 36.93 -16.11
CA ILE A 349 0.46 36.91 -15.73
C ILE A 349 -0.38 37.08 -16.99
N PHE A 350 -1.44 36.28 -17.09
CA PHE A 350 -2.30 36.31 -18.25
C PHE A 350 -3.76 36.07 -17.84
N THR A 351 -4.67 36.84 -18.46
CA THR A 351 -6.13 36.69 -18.29
C THR A 351 -6.77 36.31 -19.60
N TYR A 352 -7.69 35.36 -19.58
CA TYR A 352 -8.36 34.89 -20.77
C TYR A 352 -9.82 34.50 -20.48
N LYS A 353 -10.57 34.22 -21.53
CA LYS A 353 -11.97 33.84 -21.44
C LYS A 353 -12.20 32.51 -22.13
N VAL A 354 -13.07 31.72 -21.56
CA VAL A 354 -13.63 30.51 -22.19
C VAL A 354 -15.00 30.82 -22.69
N TYR A 355 -15.35 30.28 -23.84
CA TYR A 355 -16.59 30.58 -24.57
C TYR A 355 -17.46 29.34 -24.68
N GLU A 356 -18.75 29.54 -24.93
CA GLU A 356 -19.74 28.54 -25.25
C GLU A 356 -20.64 28.99 -26.41
N ASN A 357 -21.36 28.07 -27.05
CA ASN A 357 -22.25 28.37 -28.15
C ASN A 357 -23.60 27.61 -28.05
N GLU A 358 -24.06 27.29 -26.84
CA GLU A 358 -25.26 26.55 -26.53
C GLU A 358 -25.30 25.12 -27.16
N THR A 359 -24.16 24.59 -27.60
CA THR A 359 -24.05 23.21 -28.12
C THR A 359 -23.42 22.28 -27.07
N ASN A 360 -23.72 20.99 -27.16
CA ASN A 360 -23.10 19.97 -26.31
C ASN A 360 -22.79 18.69 -27.10
N GLN A 361 -22.19 18.78 -28.26
CA GLN A 361 -21.92 17.65 -29.13
C GLN A 361 -20.83 16.75 -28.55
N VAL A 362 -19.72 17.34 -28.01
CA VAL A 362 -18.61 16.60 -27.40
C VAL A 362 -19.08 15.99 -26.10
N ASN A 363 -19.73 16.73 -25.23
CA ASN A 363 -20.27 16.22 -23.98
C ASN A 363 -21.23 15.05 -24.19
N ALA A 364 -22.17 15.17 -25.12
CA ALA A 364 -23.10 14.10 -25.45
C ALA A 364 -22.38 12.84 -25.93
N TYR A 365 -21.32 13.01 -26.71
CA TYR A 365 -20.50 11.88 -27.15
C TYR A 365 -19.76 11.24 -25.97
N LEU A 366 -19.13 12.02 -25.11
CA LEU A 366 -18.39 11.53 -23.95
C LEU A 366 -19.29 10.76 -22.98
N TYR A 367 -20.48 11.28 -22.67
CA TYR A 367 -21.47 10.60 -21.84
C TYR A 367 -21.90 9.23 -22.36
N THR A 368 -21.93 9.04 -23.68
CA THR A 368 -22.30 7.77 -24.28
C THR A 368 -21.12 6.77 -24.34
N HIS A 369 -19.89 7.23 -24.41
CA HIS A 369 -18.73 6.39 -24.70
C HIS A 369 -17.78 6.19 -23.52
N LEU A 370 -17.75 7.12 -22.55
CA LEU A 370 -16.96 6.95 -21.34
C LEU A 370 -17.60 5.91 -20.39
N LYS A 371 -16.78 5.03 -19.88
CA LYS A 371 -17.24 3.94 -19.00
C LYS A 371 -17.57 4.40 -17.58
N GLU A 372 -17.07 5.55 -17.20
CA GLU A 372 -17.31 6.20 -15.91
C GLU A 372 -18.79 6.59 -15.76
N PHE A 373 -19.43 7.00 -16.86
CA PHE A 373 -20.86 7.21 -16.86
C PHE A 373 -21.57 5.86 -16.96
N GLY A 374 -22.01 5.35 -15.82
CA GLY A 374 -22.68 4.07 -15.71
C GLY A 374 -23.94 3.96 -16.57
N SER A 375 -24.48 2.75 -16.71
CA SER A 375 -25.72 2.48 -17.43
C SER A 375 -26.94 3.23 -16.87
N GLU A 376 -26.84 3.73 -15.63
CA GLU A 376 -27.89 4.51 -14.97
C GLU A 376 -28.14 5.86 -15.60
N TYR A 377 -27.15 6.46 -16.28
CA TYR A 377 -27.24 7.74 -16.97
C TYR A 377 -27.51 7.60 -18.48
N ARG A 378 -27.88 6.41 -18.93
CA ARG A 378 -28.17 6.12 -20.34
C ARG A 378 -29.57 5.60 -20.53
N ASN A 379 -30.17 5.99 -21.63
CA ASN A 379 -31.43 5.42 -22.13
C ASN A 379 -31.20 4.00 -22.68
N ALA A 380 -32.27 3.26 -22.95
CA ALA A 380 -32.20 1.91 -23.51
C ALA A 380 -31.52 1.85 -24.91
N ASP A 381 -31.53 2.96 -25.63
CA ASP A 381 -30.87 3.13 -26.94
C ASP A 381 -29.38 3.53 -26.85
N GLY A 382 -28.87 3.68 -25.63
CA GLY A 382 -27.49 4.09 -25.37
C GLY A 382 -27.23 5.59 -25.38
N THR A 383 -28.27 6.42 -25.65
CA THR A 383 -28.15 7.88 -25.58
C THR A 383 -28.11 8.39 -24.13
N PRO A 384 -27.56 9.60 -23.88
CA PRO A 384 -27.54 10.17 -22.53
C PRO A 384 -28.98 10.44 -22.02
N ASP A 385 -29.23 10.06 -20.75
CA ASP A 385 -30.47 10.41 -20.06
C ASP A 385 -30.34 11.80 -19.42
N TRP A 386 -30.53 12.85 -20.22
CA TRP A 386 -30.37 14.24 -19.75
C TRP A 386 -31.27 14.61 -18.58
N LYS A 387 -32.41 13.92 -18.39
CA LYS A 387 -33.26 14.14 -17.22
C LYS A 387 -32.68 13.63 -15.94
N LYS A 388 -31.89 12.57 -16.00
CA LYS A 388 -31.15 12.05 -14.83
C LYS A 388 -29.86 12.82 -14.60
N ILE A 389 -29.15 13.16 -15.68
CA ILE A 389 -27.92 13.95 -15.63
C ILE A 389 -28.17 15.31 -15.00
N SER A 390 -29.22 16.03 -15.44
CA SER A 390 -29.58 17.35 -14.91
C SER A 390 -30.08 17.35 -13.46
N LYS A 391 -30.47 16.19 -12.93
CA LYS A 391 -30.85 16.06 -11.51
C LYS A 391 -29.64 15.76 -10.62
N ASN A 392 -28.52 15.41 -11.19
CA ASN A 392 -27.28 15.22 -10.44
C ASN A 392 -26.50 16.55 -10.49
N GLU A 393 -26.45 17.24 -9.37
CA GLU A 393 -25.77 18.53 -9.24
C GLU A 393 -24.30 18.45 -9.65
N GLU A 394 -23.64 17.30 -9.43
CA GLU A 394 -22.26 17.06 -9.85
C GLU A 394 -22.07 17.03 -11.39
N LEU A 395 -23.13 16.82 -12.15
CA LEU A 395 -23.08 16.69 -13.61
C LEU A 395 -23.81 17.87 -14.34
N ALA A 396 -24.49 18.72 -13.62
CA ALA A 396 -25.33 19.78 -14.19
C ALA A 396 -24.54 20.82 -15.00
N TYR A 397 -23.27 21.04 -14.65
CA TYR A 397 -22.40 22.01 -15.33
C TYR A 397 -21.83 21.53 -16.67
N CYS A 398 -22.10 20.29 -17.07
CA CYS A 398 -21.66 19.74 -18.36
C CYS A 398 -22.62 20.00 -19.51
N ASN A 399 -23.43 21.01 -19.44
CA ASN A 399 -24.49 21.24 -20.44
C ASN A 399 -23.98 21.79 -21.78
N TYR A 400 -22.86 22.49 -21.78
CA TYR A 400 -22.34 23.15 -23.01
C TYR A 400 -20.91 22.70 -23.31
N ASP A 401 -20.58 22.66 -24.61
CA ASP A 401 -19.21 22.48 -25.05
C ASP A 401 -18.42 23.78 -24.84
N THR A 402 -17.16 23.69 -24.48
CA THR A 402 -16.28 24.84 -24.19
C THR A 402 -15.29 25.11 -25.31
N TYR A 403 -15.08 26.38 -25.58
CA TYR A 403 -14.25 26.86 -26.67
C TYR A 403 -13.22 27.88 -26.20
N MET A 404 -12.06 27.85 -26.82
CA MET A 404 -10.97 28.80 -26.58
C MET A 404 -10.42 29.30 -27.91
N GLY A 405 -10.03 30.57 -27.97
CA GLY A 405 -9.35 31.14 -29.13
C GLY A 405 -7.92 30.60 -29.27
N LEU A 406 -7.46 30.49 -30.50
CA LEU A 406 -6.13 30.00 -30.82
C LEU A 406 -5.03 30.85 -30.20
N SER A 407 -5.18 32.16 -30.15
CA SER A 407 -4.19 33.07 -29.55
C SER A 407 -4.05 32.85 -28.05
N ASP A 408 -5.17 32.77 -27.33
CA ASP A 408 -5.18 32.48 -25.87
C ASP A 408 -4.59 31.10 -25.58
N TYR A 409 -4.99 30.10 -26.36
CA TYR A 409 -4.47 28.74 -26.23
C TYR A 409 -2.95 28.67 -26.45
N ASN A 410 -2.42 29.31 -27.50
CA ASN A 410 -0.99 29.34 -27.77
C ASN A 410 -0.20 30.10 -26.69
N ARG A 411 -0.80 31.17 -26.15
CA ARG A 411 -0.20 31.90 -25.02
C ARG A 411 -0.05 31.01 -23.80
N LEU A 412 -1.11 30.28 -23.42
CA LEU A 412 -1.07 29.35 -22.31
C LEU A 412 -0.08 28.22 -22.55
N ARG A 413 -0.03 27.66 -23.78
CA ARG A 413 0.97 26.62 -24.15
C ARG A 413 2.40 27.13 -24.00
N THR A 414 2.68 28.35 -24.42
CA THR A 414 4.02 28.95 -24.29
C THR A 414 4.42 29.12 -22.83
N MET A 415 3.49 29.58 -21.97
CA MET A 415 3.73 29.72 -20.52
C MET A 415 4.16 28.39 -19.86
N ILE A 416 3.56 27.26 -20.28
CA ILE A 416 3.91 25.92 -19.75
C ILE A 416 5.01 25.20 -20.57
N GLY A 417 5.66 25.91 -21.50
CA GLY A 417 6.79 25.40 -22.26
C GLY A 417 6.43 24.47 -23.43
N LEU A 418 5.18 24.46 -23.88
CA LEU A 418 4.73 23.71 -25.07
C LEU A 418 4.87 24.57 -26.34
N SER A 419 5.04 23.90 -27.50
CA SER A 419 5.07 24.57 -28.79
C SER A 419 3.68 25.11 -29.19
N GLU A 420 3.68 26.21 -29.93
CA GLU A 420 2.45 26.78 -30.50
C GLU A 420 1.82 25.83 -31.53
N VAL A 421 0.49 25.87 -31.58
CA VAL A 421 -0.33 25.15 -32.56
C VAL A 421 -0.73 26.12 -33.67
N GLN A 422 -0.66 25.65 -34.91
CA GLN A 422 -1.10 26.43 -36.07
C GLN A 422 -2.41 25.87 -36.59
N LEU A 423 -3.45 26.72 -36.71
CA LEU A 423 -4.71 26.39 -37.33
C LEU A 423 -4.94 27.33 -38.49
N LYS A 424 -5.56 26.85 -39.58
CA LYS A 424 -6.10 27.68 -40.63
C LYS A 424 -7.44 28.28 -40.21
N GLU A 425 -7.89 29.33 -40.88
CA GLU A 425 -9.15 30.00 -40.53
C GLU A 425 -10.38 29.09 -40.65
N ASP A 426 -10.31 28.04 -41.46
CA ASP A 426 -11.35 27.05 -41.68
C ASP A 426 -11.16 25.76 -40.82
N GLN A 427 -10.28 25.79 -39.81
CA GLN A 427 -9.94 24.61 -39.03
C GLN A 427 -10.21 24.80 -37.53
N TYR A 428 -10.49 23.68 -36.86
CA TYR A 428 -10.52 23.59 -35.39
C TYR A 428 -9.69 22.40 -34.91
N ALA A 429 -9.22 22.47 -33.68
CA ALA A 429 -8.57 21.37 -32.98
C ALA A 429 -9.30 21.08 -31.66
N ILE A 430 -9.07 19.91 -31.10
CA ILE A 430 -9.58 19.55 -29.77
C ILE A 430 -8.39 19.21 -28.89
N HIS A 431 -8.25 19.96 -27.80
CA HIS A 431 -7.37 19.55 -26.71
C HIS A 431 -8.16 18.65 -25.77
N ILE A 432 -7.71 17.43 -25.54
CA ILE A 432 -8.44 16.40 -24.77
C ILE A 432 -7.44 15.55 -23.98
N LYS A 433 -7.80 15.14 -22.79
CA LYS A 433 -6.96 14.22 -22.02
C LYS A 433 -6.72 12.91 -22.76
N ASP A 434 -5.47 12.48 -22.86
CA ASP A 434 -5.04 11.25 -23.57
C ASP A 434 -5.86 10.03 -23.18
N ARG A 435 -6.19 9.91 -21.92
CA ARG A 435 -6.99 8.85 -21.36
C ARG A 435 -8.45 8.86 -21.86
N VAL A 436 -9.04 10.03 -21.99
CA VAL A 436 -10.41 10.19 -22.51
C VAL A 436 -10.44 9.79 -23.98
N LEU A 437 -9.49 10.30 -24.77
CA LEU A 437 -9.35 9.95 -26.18
C LEU A 437 -9.09 8.45 -26.40
N ASN A 438 -8.26 7.82 -25.57
CA ASN A 438 -7.98 6.38 -25.66
C ASN A 438 -9.21 5.50 -25.35
N GLN A 439 -10.15 5.98 -24.55
CA GLN A 439 -11.40 5.26 -24.28
C GLN A 439 -12.45 5.45 -25.35
N THR A 440 -12.61 6.69 -25.84
CA THR A 440 -13.68 7.09 -26.74
C THR A 440 -13.32 6.88 -28.21
N GLY A 441 -12.04 6.85 -28.52
CA GLY A 441 -11.52 6.80 -29.89
C GLY A 441 -11.74 8.13 -30.63
N ASP A 442 -11.50 8.13 -31.94
CA ASP A 442 -11.71 9.29 -32.80
C ASP A 442 -13.21 9.56 -33.00
N PHE A 443 -13.63 10.77 -32.63
CA PHE A 443 -14.99 11.23 -32.78
C PHE A 443 -15.14 12.52 -33.66
N SER A 444 -14.04 12.97 -34.27
CA SER A 444 -13.98 14.19 -35.07
C SER A 444 -15.03 14.24 -36.19
N GLY A 445 -15.33 13.11 -36.83
CA GLY A 445 -16.35 13.00 -37.88
C GLY A 445 -17.79 13.15 -37.40
N ARG A 446 -18.03 13.17 -36.08
CA ARG A 446 -19.38 13.28 -35.48
C ARG A 446 -19.73 14.70 -35.00
N ILE A 447 -18.74 15.58 -34.96
CA ILE A 447 -18.84 16.93 -34.42
C ILE A 447 -18.82 17.92 -35.58
N LYS A 448 -19.75 18.88 -35.55
CA LYS A 448 -19.81 19.95 -36.53
C LYS A 448 -19.75 21.29 -35.83
N ILE A 449 -18.69 22.03 -36.05
CA ILE A 449 -18.47 23.34 -35.47
C ILE A 449 -18.68 24.37 -36.58
N GLN A 450 -19.54 25.33 -36.33
CA GLN A 450 -19.81 26.43 -37.25
C GLN A 450 -18.70 27.50 -37.11
N GLY A 451 -18.12 27.88 -38.22
CA GLY A 451 -17.17 28.98 -38.33
C GLY A 451 -17.84 30.19 -38.97
N THR A 452 -17.04 31.23 -39.25
CA THR A 452 -17.54 32.47 -39.89
C THR A 452 -18.08 32.25 -41.29
N ASP A 453 -17.45 31.41 -42.10
CA ASP A 453 -17.78 31.18 -43.52
C ASP A 453 -18.27 29.74 -43.81
N GLY A 454 -18.73 29.03 -42.77
CA GLY A 454 -19.20 27.65 -42.91
C GLY A 454 -18.71 26.71 -41.79
N THR A 455 -18.86 25.41 -41.99
CA THR A 455 -18.46 24.42 -41.02
C THR A 455 -16.92 24.24 -41.03
N LEU A 456 -16.30 24.34 -39.87
CA LEU A 456 -14.84 24.14 -39.69
C LEU A 456 -14.45 22.69 -39.94
N SER A 457 -13.28 22.48 -40.50
CA SER A 457 -12.63 21.16 -40.66
C SER A 457 -11.78 20.81 -39.47
N PHE A 458 -11.77 19.53 -39.12
CA PHE A 458 -10.94 19.05 -37.98
C PHE A 458 -9.45 19.00 -38.33
N ALA A 459 -8.59 19.62 -37.52
CA ALA A 459 -7.16 19.66 -37.72
C ALA A 459 -6.40 18.57 -36.91
N GLY A 460 -6.89 18.19 -35.74
CA GLY A 460 -6.25 17.18 -34.91
C GLY A 460 -6.61 17.25 -33.44
N TYR A 461 -6.16 16.23 -32.70
CA TYR A 461 -6.21 16.19 -31.24
C TYR A 461 -4.87 16.60 -30.66
N HIS A 462 -4.91 17.31 -29.55
CA HIS A 462 -3.78 17.62 -28.69
C HIS A 462 -4.02 16.96 -27.33
N THR A 463 -3.04 16.20 -26.83
CA THR A 463 -3.20 15.38 -25.61
C THR A 463 -2.10 15.64 -24.57
N GLU A 464 -1.32 16.69 -24.79
CA GLU A 464 -0.30 17.11 -23.84
C GLU A 464 -0.94 17.58 -22.52
N ARG A 465 -0.20 17.60 -21.45
CA ARG A 465 -0.67 18.08 -20.15
C ARG A 465 -0.89 19.59 -20.21
N PHE A 466 -2.14 20.00 -20.21
CA PHE A 466 -2.52 21.40 -20.37
C PHE A 466 -3.63 21.83 -19.41
N SER A 467 -4.77 21.11 -19.42
CA SER A 467 -5.95 21.51 -18.66
C SER A 467 -5.82 21.20 -17.18
N GLN A 468 -6.28 22.11 -16.35
CA GLN A 468 -6.44 21.90 -14.92
C GLN A 468 -7.78 21.23 -14.60
N ASN A 469 -7.86 20.65 -13.42
CA ASN A 469 -9.07 20.01 -12.95
C ASN A 469 -10.17 21.05 -12.69
N GLY A 470 -11.33 20.91 -13.35
CA GLY A 470 -12.46 21.82 -13.21
C GLY A 470 -12.30 23.17 -13.93
N HIS A 471 -11.16 23.41 -14.56
CA HIS A 471 -10.86 24.63 -15.28
C HIS A 471 -10.40 24.33 -16.71
N ASN A 472 -10.26 25.33 -17.57
CA ASN A 472 -9.85 25.18 -18.97
C ASN A 472 -10.62 24.08 -19.73
N GLY A 473 -11.92 23.95 -19.49
CA GLY A 473 -12.72 22.90 -20.10
C GLY A 473 -12.55 21.50 -19.49
N GLY A 474 -11.78 21.36 -18.42
CA GLY A 474 -11.66 20.11 -17.69
C GLY A 474 -11.01 18.98 -18.52
N ASP A 475 -11.81 18.06 -19.04
CA ASP A 475 -11.30 16.92 -19.81
C ASP A 475 -10.98 17.24 -21.27
N TYR A 476 -11.60 18.29 -21.82
CA TYR A 476 -11.35 18.76 -23.18
C TYR A 476 -11.68 20.24 -23.31
N ILE A 477 -11.13 20.87 -24.34
CA ILE A 477 -11.53 22.19 -24.84
C ILE A 477 -11.38 22.24 -26.35
N ILE A 478 -12.31 22.92 -27.01
CA ILE A 478 -12.31 23.06 -28.46
C ILE A 478 -11.57 24.35 -28.84
N ILE A 479 -10.54 24.21 -29.65
CA ILE A 479 -9.70 25.34 -30.10
C ILE A 479 -10.18 25.80 -31.46
N VAL A 480 -10.51 27.07 -31.55
CA VAL A 480 -11.02 27.71 -32.80
C VAL A 480 -10.20 28.96 -33.13
N PRO A 481 -10.17 29.39 -34.41
CA PRO A 481 -9.63 30.68 -34.79
C PRO A 481 -10.34 31.83 -34.05
N ASP A 482 -9.62 32.85 -33.64
CA ASP A 482 -10.13 33.95 -32.80
C ASP A 482 -11.33 34.68 -33.47
N ALA A 483 -11.40 34.74 -34.81
CA ALA A 483 -12.50 35.32 -35.53
C ALA A 483 -13.86 34.61 -35.26
N VAL A 484 -13.81 33.31 -34.96
CA VAL A 484 -15.01 32.51 -34.70
C VAL A 484 -15.62 32.84 -33.34
N LEU A 485 -14.83 33.28 -32.38
CA LEU A 485 -15.29 33.64 -31.03
C LEU A 485 -16.26 34.82 -31.02
N ALA A 486 -16.23 35.67 -32.05
CA ALA A 486 -17.19 36.79 -32.18
C ALA A 486 -18.65 36.34 -32.28
N GLN A 487 -18.88 35.07 -32.63
CA GLN A 487 -20.21 34.44 -32.73
C GLN A 487 -20.59 33.63 -31.50
N MET A 488 -19.72 33.57 -30.48
CA MET A 488 -19.89 32.77 -29.26
C MET A 488 -20.15 33.66 -28.06
N HIS A 489 -20.68 33.07 -27.00
CA HIS A 489 -20.92 33.74 -25.74
C HIS A 489 -19.77 33.49 -24.79
N PRO A 490 -19.17 34.55 -24.18
CA PRO A 490 -18.20 34.33 -23.11
C PRO A 490 -18.88 33.64 -21.93
N TYR A 491 -18.27 32.54 -21.45
CA TYR A 491 -18.84 31.69 -20.44
C TYR A 491 -18.28 32.01 -19.05
N TYR A 492 -16.96 32.06 -18.93
CA TYR A 492 -16.24 32.45 -17.72
C TYR A 492 -14.89 33.07 -18.06
N ALA A 493 -14.29 33.73 -17.07
CA ALA A 493 -12.98 34.32 -17.17
C ALA A 493 -11.98 33.63 -16.22
N GLU A 494 -10.72 33.56 -16.62
CA GLU A 494 -9.65 33.01 -15.81
C GLU A 494 -8.41 33.88 -15.85
N LEU A 495 -7.65 33.84 -14.73
CA LEU A 495 -6.35 34.41 -14.60
C LEU A 495 -5.35 33.32 -14.25
N VAL A 496 -4.24 33.25 -14.97
CA VAL A 496 -3.09 32.41 -14.65
C VAL A 496 -1.87 33.25 -14.39
N ALA A 497 -1.02 32.80 -13.47
CA ALA A 497 0.24 33.47 -13.20
C ALA A 497 1.35 32.45 -12.90
N ASP A 498 2.55 32.76 -13.44
CA ASP A 498 3.81 32.14 -13.06
C ASP A 498 4.57 33.09 -12.14
N ILE A 499 5.14 32.58 -11.06
CA ILE A 499 5.89 33.32 -10.07
C ILE A 499 7.38 32.90 -10.06
N LYS A 500 8.24 33.77 -9.56
CA LYS A 500 9.65 33.44 -9.31
C LYS A 500 9.82 33.03 -7.87
N GLY A 501 10.21 31.76 -7.66
CA GLY A 501 10.34 31.21 -6.31
C GLY A 501 9.06 30.56 -5.79
N GLU A 502 8.99 30.31 -4.49
CA GLU A 502 7.85 29.66 -3.85
C GLU A 502 6.77 30.69 -3.47
N ALA A 503 5.52 30.29 -3.56
CA ALA A 503 4.39 31.10 -3.13
C ALA A 503 4.34 31.16 -1.58
N PRO A 504 3.92 32.30 -0.97
CA PRO A 504 3.63 32.35 0.46
C PRO A 504 2.62 31.26 0.87
N ALA A 505 2.84 30.64 2.03
CA ALA A 505 2.02 29.50 2.50
C ALA A 505 0.54 29.83 2.73
N ASP A 506 0.18 31.09 2.84
CA ASP A 506 -1.18 31.60 3.07
C ASP A 506 -1.74 32.39 1.86
N LEU A 507 -1.10 32.33 0.71
CA LEU A 507 -1.50 33.11 -0.47
C LEU A 507 -2.90 32.73 -0.97
N GLU A 508 -3.21 31.46 -1.04
CA GLU A 508 -4.53 30.97 -1.41
C GLU A 508 -5.61 31.51 -0.50
N LYS A 509 -5.42 31.39 0.81
CA LYS A 509 -6.35 31.94 1.80
C LYS A 509 -6.54 33.46 1.66
N ARG A 510 -5.49 34.20 1.34
CA ARG A 510 -5.61 35.66 1.10
C ARG A 510 -6.36 35.97 -0.19
N LEU A 511 -6.23 35.15 -1.22
CA LEU A 511 -7.03 35.29 -2.45
C LEU A 511 -8.50 35.00 -2.18
N ASP A 512 -8.81 33.98 -1.37
CA ASP A 512 -10.18 33.66 -0.96
C ASP A 512 -10.78 34.75 -0.06
N ASP A 513 -9.98 35.34 0.82
CA ASP A 513 -10.44 36.44 1.70
C ASP A 513 -10.85 37.70 0.92
N LEU A 514 -10.34 37.91 -0.30
CA LEU A 514 -10.78 39.01 -1.18
C LEU A 514 -12.20 38.78 -1.73
N GLU A 515 -12.68 37.55 -1.76
CA GLU A 515 -14.03 37.20 -2.26
C GLU A 515 -15.08 37.18 -1.15
N LYS A 516 -14.67 37.19 0.12
CA LYS A 516 -15.61 37.19 1.25
C LYS A 516 -16.27 38.54 1.36
N ASP A 517 -17.57 38.58 1.05
CA ASP A 517 -18.43 39.70 1.36
C ASP A 517 -18.47 39.85 2.91
N PRO A 518 -18.14 41.01 3.49
CA PRO A 518 -18.13 41.19 4.94
C PRO A 518 -19.46 40.87 5.63
N ASP A 519 -20.57 40.84 4.89
CA ASP A 519 -21.90 40.50 5.40
C ASP A 519 -22.27 38.99 5.32
N LYS A 520 -21.47 38.15 4.72
CA LYS A 520 -21.65 36.69 4.66
C LYS A 520 -20.52 36.01 5.42
N ILE A 521 -20.74 35.73 6.71
CA ILE A 521 -19.84 34.91 7.53
C ILE A 521 -19.83 33.49 6.93
N SER A 522 -18.77 33.13 6.25
CA SER A 522 -18.58 31.83 5.66
C SER A 522 -17.84 30.89 6.60
N VAL A 523 -18.23 29.65 6.57
CA VAL A 523 -17.70 28.50 7.32
C VAL A 523 -16.24 28.24 6.95
N GLN A 524 -15.42 28.05 7.96
CA GLN A 524 -13.98 27.76 7.83
C GLN A 524 -13.70 26.36 7.29
N GLY A 525 -12.66 26.25 6.45
CA GLY A 525 -11.87 25.02 6.25
C GLY A 525 -12.47 24.07 5.22
N HIS A 526 -12.06 24.20 3.98
CA HIS A 526 -12.41 23.24 2.94
C HIS A 526 -11.57 21.95 3.08
N THR A 527 -12.14 20.97 3.76
CA THR A 527 -11.75 19.57 3.56
C THR A 527 -12.39 19.08 2.26
N MET A 528 -11.72 18.21 1.50
CA MET A 528 -12.26 17.63 0.24
C MET A 528 -13.64 16.96 0.39
N THR A 529 -14.11 16.71 1.59
CA THR A 529 -15.45 16.18 1.93
C THR A 529 -16.49 17.27 2.18
N GLU A 530 -16.08 18.51 2.50
CA GLU A 530 -16.96 19.61 2.81
C GLU A 530 -17.19 20.56 1.61
N ALA A 531 -16.26 20.58 0.64
CA ALA A 531 -16.43 21.29 -0.62
C ALA A 531 -17.60 20.75 -1.48
N ALA A 532 -18.13 19.59 -1.13
CA ALA A 532 -19.25 18.97 -1.81
C ALA A 532 -20.63 19.38 -1.26
N SER A 533 -20.74 20.21 -0.21
CA SER A 533 -22.05 20.35 0.46
C SER A 533 -22.66 21.75 0.58
N ASP A 534 -21.92 22.88 0.54
CA ASP A 534 -22.61 24.08 1.00
C ASP A 534 -22.59 25.39 0.16
N ASP A 535 -21.76 25.56 -0.87
CA ASP A 535 -21.82 26.77 -1.72
C ASP A 535 -21.29 26.53 -3.14
N TRP A 536 -21.68 25.42 -3.74
CA TRP A 536 -21.34 25.16 -5.12
C TRP A 536 -22.39 25.82 -6.03
N ASP A 537 -22.12 27.03 -6.48
CA ASP A 537 -22.78 27.58 -7.67
C ASP A 537 -22.35 26.70 -8.86
N GLY A 538 -23.18 25.69 -9.18
CA GLY A 538 -22.91 24.70 -10.23
C GLY A 538 -22.71 25.28 -11.64
N GLU A 539 -22.88 26.59 -11.81
CA GLU A 539 -22.61 27.32 -13.05
C GLU A 539 -21.14 27.70 -13.25
N ALA A 540 -20.27 27.44 -12.23
CA ALA A 540 -18.99 28.09 -12.15
C ALA A 540 -17.79 27.28 -12.62
N LEU A 541 -17.92 25.98 -12.85
CA LEU A 541 -16.79 25.10 -13.16
C LEU A 541 -16.91 24.58 -14.58
N GLY A 542 -15.92 24.84 -15.38
CA GLY A 542 -15.85 24.36 -16.76
C GLY A 542 -16.08 22.84 -16.87
N ASN A 543 -16.44 22.38 -18.05
CA ASN A 543 -16.90 21.03 -18.36
C ASN A 543 -15.93 19.91 -17.92
N SER A 544 -16.02 19.48 -16.70
CA SER A 544 -15.41 18.23 -16.25
C SER A 544 -16.47 17.12 -16.32
N CYS A 545 -16.72 16.65 -17.52
CA CYS A 545 -17.76 15.64 -17.76
C CYS A 545 -17.35 14.22 -17.48
N SER A 546 -16.06 13.95 -17.32
CA SER A 546 -15.59 12.62 -16.98
C SER A 546 -15.32 12.59 -15.49
N GLY A 547 -15.90 11.68 -14.78
CA GLY A 547 -15.46 11.31 -13.44
C GLY A 547 -14.03 10.80 -13.39
N SER A 548 -13.22 11.30 -14.29
CA SER A 548 -11.92 10.86 -14.69
C SER A 548 -10.85 11.10 -13.66
N ASP A 549 -11.03 12.14 -12.87
CA ASP A 549 -10.12 12.50 -11.80
C ASP A 549 -10.76 12.21 -10.44
N THR A 550 -11.54 11.12 -10.36
CA THR A 550 -12.31 10.70 -9.19
C THR A 550 -11.51 10.58 -7.90
N ILE A 551 -10.19 10.40 -7.99
CA ILE A 551 -9.34 10.27 -6.78
C ILE A 551 -8.91 11.63 -6.26
N VAL A 552 -8.72 12.63 -7.14
CA VAL A 552 -8.32 13.98 -6.75
C VAL A 552 -9.08 14.97 -7.62
N THR A 553 -10.26 15.36 -7.18
CA THR A 553 -11.03 16.45 -7.78
C THR A 553 -10.80 17.70 -6.95
N TYR A 554 -10.31 18.76 -7.55
CA TYR A 554 -10.12 20.04 -6.89
C TYR A 554 -10.88 21.13 -7.64
N THR A 555 -11.81 21.79 -6.96
CA THR A 555 -12.78 22.71 -7.55
C THR A 555 -12.74 24.11 -6.93
N ALA A 556 -11.62 24.49 -6.30
CA ALA A 556 -11.50 25.82 -5.72
C ALA A 556 -11.43 26.92 -6.78
N LYS A 557 -11.99 28.08 -6.46
CA LYS A 557 -11.93 29.28 -7.35
C LYS A 557 -10.52 29.84 -7.46
N ASN A 558 -9.74 29.75 -6.39
CA ASN A 558 -8.37 30.22 -6.33
C ASN A 558 -7.45 29.03 -6.09
N LEU A 559 -6.57 28.75 -7.01
CA LEU A 559 -5.61 27.65 -6.94
C LEU A 559 -4.19 28.19 -6.85
N VAL A 560 -3.48 27.86 -5.79
CA VAL A 560 -2.06 28.17 -5.63
C VAL A 560 -1.31 26.86 -5.52
N ARG A 561 -0.52 26.53 -6.54
CA ARG A 561 0.14 25.20 -6.66
C ARG A 561 0.96 24.83 -5.42
N ASP A 562 1.77 25.75 -4.91
CA ASP A 562 2.66 25.49 -3.78
C ASP A 562 1.92 25.31 -2.45
N ASN A 563 0.70 25.85 -2.32
CA ASN A 563 -0.16 25.63 -1.15
C ASN A 563 -0.92 24.30 -1.25
N LEU A 564 -1.41 23.97 -2.44
CA LEU A 564 -2.27 22.81 -2.69
C LEU A 564 -1.52 21.47 -2.80
N ILE A 565 -0.36 21.45 -3.47
CA ILE A 565 0.40 20.22 -3.66
C ILE A 565 0.74 19.53 -2.33
N PRO A 566 1.27 20.22 -1.31
CA PRO A 566 1.54 19.59 -0.02
C PRO A 566 0.30 19.05 0.67
N GLU A 567 -0.85 19.75 0.57
CA GLU A 567 -2.11 19.30 1.17
C GLU A 567 -2.63 18.01 0.53
N VAL A 568 -2.72 17.99 -0.80
CA VAL A 568 -3.15 16.79 -1.54
C VAL A 568 -2.19 15.63 -1.32
N LYS A 569 -0.87 15.88 -1.31
CA LYS A 569 0.13 14.86 -1.01
C LYS A 569 0.00 14.31 0.40
N TYR A 570 -0.26 15.16 1.37
CA TYR A 570 -0.51 14.71 2.74
C TYR A 570 -1.72 13.79 2.81
N MET A 571 -2.84 14.17 2.21
CA MET A 571 -4.06 13.36 2.20
C MET A 571 -3.82 11.98 1.56
N LEU A 572 -3.22 11.93 0.38
CA LEU A 572 -2.93 10.67 -0.30
C LEU A 572 -1.88 9.83 0.45
N SER A 573 -0.86 10.48 1.03
CA SER A 573 0.17 9.81 1.83
C SER A 573 -0.39 9.25 3.13
N SER A 574 -1.39 9.90 3.74
CA SER A 574 -2.07 9.42 4.95
C SER A 574 -2.77 8.08 4.74
N LEU A 575 -3.22 7.80 3.50
CA LEU A 575 -3.79 6.51 3.11
C LEU A 575 -2.70 5.48 2.78
N MET A 576 -1.67 5.90 2.02
CA MET A 576 -0.66 4.98 1.47
C MET A 576 0.39 4.55 2.48
N PHE A 577 0.80 5.45 3.36
CA PHE A 577 1.84 5.17 4.34
C PHE A 577 1.47 4.03 5.31
N PRO A 578 0.25 3.98 5.89
CA PRO A 578 -0.18 2.85 6.71
C PRO A 578 -0.16 1.52 5.96
N LEU A 579 -0.57 1.48 4.68
CA LEU A 579 -0.52 0.26 3.86
C LEU A 579 0.91 -0.23 3.63
N PHE A 580 1.84 0.67 3.29
CA PHE A 580 3.25 0.36 3.16
C PHE A 580 3.83 -0.19 4.47
N TYR A 581 3.48 0.44 5.59
CA TYR A 581 3.96 0.04 6.90
C TYR A 581 3.43 -1.33 7.34
N ILE A 582 2.15 -1.62 7.10
CA ILE A 582 1.57 -2.97 7.32
C ILE A 582 2.38 -4.01 6.55
N GLY A 583 2.70 -3.74 5.29
CA GLY A 583 3.54 -4.61 4.47
C GLY A 583 4.92 -4.86 5.08
N LEU A 584 5.58 -3.80 5.54
CA LEU A 584 6.89 -3.89 6.21
C LEU A 584 6.84 -4.72 7.49
N VAL A 585 5.83 -4.50 8.34
CA VAL A 585 5.65 -5.28 9.58
C VAL A 585 5.40 -6.75 9.25
N PHE A 586 4.55 -7.04 8.26
CA PHE A 586 4.26 -8.42 7.85
C PHE A 586 5.52 -9.13 7.34
N LEU A 587 6.34 -8.43 6.56
CA LEU A 587 7.63 -8.94 6.11
C LEU A 587 8.54 -9.28 7.30
N CYS A 588 8.75 -8.34 8.22
CA CYS A 588 9.60 -8.53 9.39
C CYS A 588 9.11 -9.69 10.28
N VAL A 589 7.82 -9.78 10.51
CA VAL A 589 7.20 -10.87 11.30
C VAL A 589 7.42 -12.21 10.61
N ALA A 590 7.14 -12.30 9.32
CA ALA A 590 7.27 -13.53 8.55
C ALA A 590 8.72 -14.04 8.53
N LEU A 591 9.67 -13.15 8.24
CA LEU A 591 11.11 -13.47 8.23
C LEU A 591 11.61 -13.93 9.60
N THR A 592 11.16 -13.26 10.65
CA THR A 592 11.52 -13.63 12.02
C THR A 592 11.00 -15.01 12.38
N VAL A 593 9.72 -15.31 12.10
CA VAL A 593 9.13 -16.63 12.36
C VAL A 593 9.88 -17.72 11.61
N LEU A 594 10.18 -17.50 10.33
CA LEU A 594 10.91 -18.45 9.50
C LEU A 594 12.32 -18.72 10.06
N SER A 595 13.07 -17.67 10.36
CA SER A 595 14.43 -17.77 10.90
C SER A 595 14.46 -18.48 12.24
N VAL A 596 13.57 -18.11 13.16
CA VAL A 596 13.46 -18.76 14.49
C VAL A 596 13.08 -20.23 14.35
N GLN A 597 12.17 -20.56 13.45
CA GLN A 597 11.78 -21.95 13.20
C GLN A 597 12.97 -22.77 12.71
N GLN A 598 13.72 -22.25 11.73
CA GLN A 598 14.89 -22.97 11.19
C GLN A 598 16.00 -23.13 12.23
N LEU A 599 16.28 -22.10 13.03
CA LEU A 599 17.26 -22.17 14.11
C LEU A 599 16.83 -23.15 15.23
N SER A 600 15.53 -23.24 15.52
CA SER A 600 15.00 -24.29 16.42
C SER A 600 15.24 -25.69 15.87
N ASP A 601 15.02 -25.83 14.58
CA ASP A 601 15.18 -27.12 13.90
C ASP A 601 16.64 -27.56 13.83
N SER A 602 17.60 -26.62 13.75
CA SER A 602 19.01 -26.95 13.77
C SER A 602 19.43 -27.72 15.02
N VAL A 603 18.87 -27.39 16.18
CA VAL A 603 19.13 -28.10 17.45
C VAL A 603 18.57 -29.53 17.40
N LYS A 604 17.37 -29.71 16.87
CA LYS A 604 16.72 -31.03 16.71
C LYS A 604 17.48 -31.94 15.73
N TYR A 605 18.02 -31.31 14.68
CA TYR A 605 18.74 -32.06 13.64
C TYR A 605 20.24 -32.28 13.92
N LYS A 606 20.80 -31.64 14.94
CA LYS A 606 22.20 -31.80 15.34
C LYS A 606 22.65 -33.27 15.41
N PHE A 607 21.82 -34.12 16.05
CA PHE A 607 22.11 -35.54 16.14
C PHE A 607 22.14 -36.25 14.77
N ARG A 608 21.20 -35.92 13.87
CA ARG A 608 21.10 -36.53 12.53
C ARG A 608 22.33 -36.18 11.67
N TYR A 609 22.74 -34.92 11.69
CA TYR A 609 23.92 -34.46 10.97
C TYR A 609 25.22 -35.04 11.58
N ARG A 610 25.25 -35.24 12.89
CA ARG A 610 26.37 -35.93 13.56
C ARG A 610 26.50 -37.37 13.08
N VAL A 611 25.42 -38.10 12.94
CA VAL A 611 25.43 -39.48 12.40
C VAL A 611 25.93 -39.47 10.95
N LEU A 612 25.52 -38.53 10.10
CA LEU A 612 26.04 -38.43 8.73
C LEU A 612 27.54 -38.18 8.72
N PHE A 613 28.05 -37.34 9.61
CA PHE A 613 29.50 -37.12 9.75
C PHE A 613 30.24 -38.40 10.17
N GLN A 614 29.67 -39.18 11.08
CA GLN A 614 30.26 -40.45 11.52
C GLN A 614 30.26 -41.53 10.42
N ILE A 615 29.32 -41.46 9.47
CA ILE A 615 29.25 -42.36 8.30
C ILE A 615 30.25 -41.95 7.20
N GLY A 616 30.95 -40.77 7.35
CA GLY A 616 32.00 -40.36 6.43
C GLY A 616 31.66 -39.14 5.55
N TYR A 617 30.53 -38.48 5.76
CA TYR A 617 30.25 -37.22 5.06
C TYR A 617 31.19 -36.10 5.53
N SER A 618 31.75 -35.36 4.57
CA SER A 618 32.62 -34.22 4.87
C SER A 618 31.80 -33.01 5.40
N ARG A 619 32.47 -32.08 6.12
CA ARG A 619 31.83 -30.85 6.58
C ARG A 619 31.28 -30.02 5.43
N ARG A 620 31.92 -30.03 4.23
CA ARG A 620 31.46 -29.31 3.05
C ARG A 620 30.15 -29.88 2.50
N GLU A 621 30.01 -31.20 2.45
CA GLU A 621 28.82 -31.88 2.03
C GLU A 621 27.66 -31.62 3.01
N ILE A 622 27.90 -31.67 4.29
CA ILE A 622 26.91 -31.34 5.32
C ILE A 622 26.42 -29.89 5.18
N ARG A 623 27.32 -28.92 5.00
CA ARG A 623 26.93 -27.52 4.73
C ARG A 623 26.12 -27.36 3.47
N ARG A 624 26.45 -28.10 2.40
CA ARG A 624 25.68 -28.10 1.14
C ARG A 624 24.27 -28.68 1.33
N MET A 625 24.13 -29.73 2.15
CA MET A 625 22.84 -30.31 2.50
C MET A 625 21.99 -29.33 3.32
N ILE A 626 22.61 -28.65 4.31
CA ILE A 626 21.96 -27.57 5.08
C ILE A 626 21.50 -26.45 4.16
N LEU A 627 22.35 -26.01 3.22
CA LEU A 627 21.99 -24.97 2.26
C LEU A 627 20.77 -25.37 1.41
N LYS A 628 20.77 -26.58 0.84
CA LYS A 628 19.63 -27.10 0.05
C LYS A 628 18.35 -27.19 0.89
N GLN A 629 18.47 -27.62 2.12
CA GLN A 629 17.34 -27.72 3.04
C GLN A 629 16.75 -26.35 3.32
N LEU A 630 17.59 -25.38 3.74
CA LEU A 630 17.13 -24.02 4.04
C LEU A 630 16.59 -23.33 2.81
N ALA A 631 17.26 -23.48 1.65
CA ALA A 631 16.79 -22.94 0.39
C ALA A 631 15.37 -23.44 0.06
N GLY A 632 15.07 -24.71 0.26
CA GLY A 632 13.71 -25.24 0.05
C GLY A 632 12.66 -24.57 0.96
N TYR A 633 12.99 -24.34 2.23
CA TYR A 633 12.08 -23.69 3.17
C TYR A 633 11.89 -22.19 2.89
N TYR A 634 12.91 -21.53 2.39
CA TYR A 634 12.87 -20.10 2.06
C TYR A 634 12.26 -19.87 0.68
N LEU A 635 12.70 -20.56 -0.36
CA LEU A 635 12.22 -20.34 -1.73
C LEU A 635 10.74 -20.70 -1.91
N CYS A 636 10.25 -21.76 -1.26
CA CYS A 636 8.88 -22.22 -1.48
C CYS A 636 7.82 -21.13 -1.16
N PRO A 637 7.77 -20.51 0.03
CA PRO A 637 6.81 -19.43 0.30
C PRO A 637 7.08 -18.17 -0.55
N ALA A 638 8.34 -17.85 -0.83
CA ALA A 638 8.71 -16.69 -1.62
C ALA A 638 8.26 -16.80 -3.08
N CYS A 639 8.50 -17.94 -3.74
CA CYS A 639 8.09 -18.15 -5.13
C CYS A 639 6.56 -18.13 -5.28
N VAL A 640 5.84 -18.76 -4.35
CA VAL A 640 4.37 -18.78 -4.39
C VAL A 640 3.80 -17.37 -4.15
N SER A 641 4.35 -16.62 -3.19
CA SER A 641 3.90 -15.25 -2.94
C SER A 641 4.18 -14.30 -4.11
N LEU A 642 5.35 -14.45 -4.78
CA LEU A 642 5.67 -13.67 -5.98
C LEU A 642 4.71 -13.98 -7.14
N ALA A 643 4.40 -15.25 -7.37
CA ALA A 643 3.48 -15.63 -8.43
C ALA A 643 2.08 -15.05 -8.20
N ILE A 644 1.58 -15.14 -6.97
CA ILE A 644 0.26 -14.62 -6.60
C ILE A 644 0.26 -13.09 -6.64
N SER A 645 1.23 -12.43 -6.01
CA SER A 645 1.28 -10.98 -5.94
C SER A 645 1.56 -10.35 -7.30
N GLY A 646 2.37 -10.99 -8.16
CA GLY A 646 2.59 -10.52 -9.52
C GLY A 646 1.32 -10.52 -10.35
N LEU A 647 0.53 -11.58 -10.29
CA LEU A 647 -0.75 -11.70 -11.00
C LEU A 647 -1.76 -10.66 -10.51
N VAL A 648 -1.88 -10.49 -9.19
CA VAL A 648 -2.77 -9.49 -8.59
C VAL A 648 -2.28 -8.06 -8.91
N CYS A 649 -0.96 -7.80 -8.89
CA CYS A 649 -0.40 -6.49 -9.18
C CYS A 649 -0.65 -6.06 -10.63
N VAL A 650 -0.53 -6.97 -11.60
CA VAL A 650 -0.88 -6.69 -13.01
C VAL A 650 -2.37 -6.31 -13.14
N TYR A 651 -3.24 -7.05 -12.46
CA TYR A 651 -4.66 -6.75 -12.46
C TYR A 651 -4.98 -5.39 -11.81
N VAL A 652 -4.45 -5.14 -10.61
CA VAL A 652 -4.63 -3.87 -9.89
C VAL A 652 -4.06 -2.72 -10.71
N GLY A 653 -2.89 -2.90 -11.33
CA GLY A 653 -2.29 -1.90 -12.21
C GLY A 653 -3.15 -1.55 -13.40
N GLY A 654 -3.73 -2.55 -14.08
CA GLY A 654 -4.65 -2.28 -15.20
C GLY A 654 -5.93 -1.55 -14.77
N LYS A 655 -6.45 -1.82 -13.57
CA LYS A 655 -7.56 -1.04 -13.00
C LYS A 655 -7.13 0.35 -12.57
N PHE A 656 -5.94 0.45 -11.99
CA PHE A 656 -5.37 1.73 -11.59
C PHE A 656 -5.17 2.65 -12.81
N ASP A 657 -4.58 2.15 -13.90
CA ASP A 657 -4.44 2.89 -15.16
C ASP A 657 -5.80 3.36 -15.71
N PHE A 658 -6.82 2.50 -15.57
CA PHE A 658 -8.18 2.82 -16.02
C PHE A 658 -8.82 3.95 -15.22
N TYR A 659 -8.73 3.92 -13.87
CA TYR A 659 -9.37 4.92 -13.01
C TYR A 659 -8.56 6.21 -12.87
N THR A 660 -7.24 6.14 -12.98
CA THR A 660 -6.37 7.31 -12.74
C THR A 660 -5.90 7.98 -14.03
N GLY A 661 -5.97 7.28 -15.16
CA GLY A 661 -5.45 7.76 -16.44
C GLY A 661 -3.93 7.87 -16.51
N VAL A 662 -3.22 7.56 -15.45
CA VAL A 662 -1.76 7.53 -15.42
C VAL A 662 -1.29 6.11 -15.68
N ARG A 663 -0.44 5.92 -16.69
CA ARG A 663 0.22 4.62 -16.95
C ARG A 663 1.17 4.29 -15.80
N ALA A 664 0.62 3.68 -14.76
CA ALA A 664 1.43 3.11 -13.71
C ALA A 664 2.09 1.86 -14.26
N ALA A 665 3.31 1.86 -14.68
CA ALA A 665 4.03 0.66 -15.10
C ALA A 665 4.02 -0.40 -13.96
N PRO A 666 2.94 -1.20 -13.78
CA PRO A 666 2.76 -2.06 -12.60
C PRO A 666 3.87 -3.09 -12.49
N ALA A 667 4.41 -3.53 -13.63
CA ALA A 667 5.55 -4.44 -13.68
C ALA A 667 6.82 -3.82 -13.06
N THR A 668 7.06 -2.53 -13.28
CA THR A 668 8.25 -1.84 -12.74
C THR A 668 8.16 -1.73 -11.22
N TYR A 669 7.02 -1.30 -10.68
CA TYR A 669 6.85 -1.16 -9.22
C TYR A 669 6.78 -2.49 -8.49
N PHE A 670 6.20 -3.51 -9.13
CA PHE A 670 6.28 -4.88 -8.64
C PHE A 670 7.73 -5.39 -8.61
N LEU A 671 8.53 -5.09 -9.64
CA LEU A 671 9.94 -5.47 -9.67
C LEU A 671 10.73 -4.76 -8.56
N ILE A 672 10.55 -3.44 -8.39
CA ILE A 672 11.20 -2.66 -7.34
C ILE A 672 10.86 -3.23 -5.95
N SER A 673 9.57 -3.45 -5.68
CA SER A 673 9.10 -4.06 -4.43
C SER A 673 9.70 -5.46 -4.22
N SER A 674 9.76 -6.27 -5.28
CA SER A 674 10.33 -7.62 -5.22
C SER A 674 11.83 -7.59 -4.94
N VAL A 675 12.59 -6.71 -5.57
CA VAL A 675 14.04 -6.55 -5.32
C VAL A 675 14.30 -6.11 -3.87
N LEU A 676 13.55 -5.13 -3.38
CA LEU A 676 13.64 -4.68 -1.98
C LEU A 676 13.33 -5.83 -1.02
N PHE A 677 12.23 -6.57 -1.27
CA PHE A 677 11.83 -7.75 -0.51
C PHE A 677 12.95 -8.80 -0.49
N PHE A 678 13.47 -9.18 -1.66
CA PHE A 678 14.53 -10.18 -1.76
C PHE A 678 15.85 -9.73 -1.14
N GLY A 679 16.17 -8.45 -1.17
CA GLY A 679 17.35 -7.90 -0.48
C GLY A 679 17.27 -8.18 1.02
N ILE A 680 16.18 -7.82 1.67
CA ILE A 680 15.96 -8.09 3.10
C ILE A 680 15.90 -9.60 3.36
N TYR A 681 15.21 -10.34 2.49
CA TYR A 681 15.05 -11.78 2.58
C TYR A 681 16.40 -12.53 2.56
N LEU A 682 17.30 -12.11 1.67
CA LEU A 682 18.63 -12.68 1.53
C LEU A 682 19.47 -12.46 2.79
N VAL A 683 19.40 -11.29 3.41
CA VAL A 683 20.10 -11.00 4.67
C VAL A 683 19.65 -11.97 5.77
N TYR A 684 18.33 -12.14 5.93
CA TYR A 684 17.80 -13.09 6.92
C TYR A 684 18.16 -14.53 6.61
N PHE A 685 18.18 -14.93 5.32
CA PHE A 685 18.61 -16.25 4.90
C PHE A 685 20.06 -16.52 5.26
N ILE A 686 20.97 -15.57 4.98
CA ILE A 686 22.41 -15.69 5.30
C ILE A 686 22.62 -15.81 6.81
N ILE A 687 21.97 -14.95 7.60
CA ILE A 687 22.08 -14.98 9.07
C ILE A 687 21.58 -16.33 9.59
N THR A 688 20.45 -16.82 9.08
CA THR A 688 19.88 -18.11 9.49
C THR A 688 20.77 -19.28 9.09
N TYR A 689 21.35 -19.23 7.88
CA TYR A 689 22.28 -20.26 7.40
C TYR A 689 23.54 -20.34 8.28
N ILE A 690 24.16 -19.20 8.57
CA ILE A 690 25.34 -19.14 9.45
C ILE A 690 25.00 -19.68 10.85
N GLY A 691 23.89 -19.24 11.42
CA GLY A 691 23.42 -19.70 12.73
C GLY A 691 23.11 -21.19 12.76
N PHE A 692 22.48 -21.73 11.71
CA PHE A 692 22.18 -23.15 11.58
C PHE A 692 23.45 -23.98 11.48
N CYS A 693 24.40 -23.61 10.62
CA CYS A 693 25.70 -24.29 10.48
C CYS A 693 26.47 -24.31 11.82
N ARG A 694 26.52 -23.15 12.51
CA ARG A 694 27.19 -23.05 13.82
C ARG A 694 26.56 -23.99 14.85
N ASN A 695 25.23 -24.05 14.94
CA ASN A 695 24.55 -24.92 15.89
C ASN A 695 24.78 -26.42 15.60
N VAL A 696 24.93 -26.78 14.33
CA VAL A 696 25.18 -28.17 13.91
C VAL A 696 26.64 -28.57 14.11
N GLU A 697 27.60 -27.65 13.86
CA GLU A 697 29.05 -27.91 13.90
C GLU A 697 29.67 -27.85 15.30
N GLU A 698 28.97 -27.35 16.32
CA GLU A 698 29.42 -27.41 17.74
C GLU A 698 29.40 -28.84 18.26
N TRP A 699 30.31 -29.70 17.70
CA TRP A 699 30.45 -31.10 18.06
C TRP A 699 31.67 -31.37 18.96
N GLY A 700 32.31 -30.29 19.46
CA GLY A 700 33.43 -30.36 20.37
C GLY A 700 33.00 -30.54 21.82
#